data_f961239a436cb5e5a6f9843deb9549a6
#
_entry.id   f961239a436cb5e5a6f9843deb9549a6
#
_cell.length_a   1.000
_cell.length_b   1.000
_cell.length_c   1.000
_cell.angle_alpha   90.00
_cell.angle_beta   90.00
_cell.angle_gamma   90.00
#
_symmetry.space_group_name_H-M   'P 1'
#
loop_
_entity.id
_entity.type
_entity.pdbx_description
1 polymer ?
#
loop_
_entity_poly.entity_id
_entity_poly.type
_entity_poly.pdbx_seq_one_letter_code
_entity_poly.pdbx_strand_id
1 'polypeptide(L)'
;MAERVQQVKGPGARPPRGVKPQVKNPMKIFTRIMKYALKDYTVHCIAVVIAIFVNVLANVQGTMFMKTLIDGYITPMLTQPDPDFGPLLHAILRVAGFYGIGIVAAFIQNRTMIYVSQGTLRNLRNDLFGNMEKLPIKYFDTHAHGDIMSIYTNDIDTLRQMISQSIPQIINSAITIVSVFVSMLILNITLTITTLVMVSIMLGVTKKVAGFSGNFFVKQQRDLGKVNGFIEEMMDGQKVVKVFCHEEENIEKFKEINNNLYESAYNANAFANVIGPINAQLGNMSYVVCAIVGGALALGNVGGFTLGGLASFLTFNKSFNMPINQVSQQLNAIVMALAGAERIFRLMDEEPELDEGYVTLVNAKEENGKLTETKERTGKWAWKHTHQADGSVDYRELQGRVVFEHVDFGYNPDKIVLHDVSLFAEPGQKIAFVGSTGAGKTTITNLINRFYDIQKGKIRYDEINIGKIKKDDLRRSLGIVLQDTHLFTGTVRENIAFGKLDATEDEVVAAAKLANAHGFIMRLPQGYDTMLTGDGANLSQGQRQLLAIARAAIADPPVLILDEATSSIDTRTERIVQDGMDKLMSGRTTFVIAHRLSTVRNADCIMVLEQGQIIERGTHDQLMEQKGKYYQLYTGNQVSA
;
A
#
# COMPACT_ATOMS: atom_id res chain seq x y z
N MET A 1 2.14 -42.25 22.32
CA MET A 1 3.03 -41.56 21.37
C MET A 1 2.14 -40.76 20.45
N ALA A 2 2.03 -39.46 20.68
CA ALA A 2 1.19 -38.56 19.88
C ALA A 2 2.12 -37.78 18.93
N GLU A 3 2.05 -38.12 17.64
CA GLU A 3 2.75 -37.42 16.57
C GLU A 3 2.21 -36.00 16.45
N ARG A 4 3.13 -35.03 16.57
CA ARG A 4 2.87 -33.61 16.24
C ARG A 4 2.72 -33.50 14.72
N VAL A 5 1.48 -33.32 14.28
CA VAL A 5 1.19 -32.87 12.91
C VAL A 5 1.71 -31.44 12.78
N GLN A 6 2.81 -31.24 12.08
CA GLN A 6 3.26 -29.92 11.63
C GLN A 6 2.27 -29.42 10.57
N GLN A 7 1.46 -28.44 10.93
CA GLN A 7 0.64 -27.68 9.97
C GLN A 7 1.58 -26.96 9.01
N VAL A 8 1.56 -27.38 7.76
CA VAL A 8 2.16 -26.68 6.62
C VAL A 8 1.39 -25.36 6.45
N LYS A 9 2.03 -24.24 6.78
CA LYS A 9 1.49 -22.90 6.51
C LYS A 9 1.48 -22.70 5.00
N GLY A 10 0.28 -22.62 4.41
CA GLY A 10 0.10 -22.18 3.04
C GLY A 10 0.56 -20.72 2.85
N PRO A 11 1.02 -20.33 1.65
CA PRO A 11 1.36 -18.95 1.35
C PRO A 11 0.09 -18.10 1.39
N GLY A 12 -0.03 -17.20 2.36
CA GLY A 12 -1.19 -16.32 2.56
C GLY A 12 -1.76 -16.26 3.97
N ALA A 13 -1.22 -17.01 4.94
CA ALA A 13 -1.65 -16.90 6.33
C ALA A 13 -1.28 -15.52 6.88
N ARG A 14 -2.26 -14.61 6.97
CA ARG A 14 -2.13 -13.34 7.70
C ARG A 14 -1.58 -13.63 9.10
N PRO A 15 -0.57 -12.87 9.58
CA PRO A 15 -0.12 -13.00 10.96
C PRO A 15 -1.32 -12.75 11.88
N PRO A 16 -1.47 -13.48 13.00
CA PRO A 16 -2.58 -13.30 13.91
C PRO A 16 -2.63 -11.83 14.36
N ARG A 17 -3.69 -11.12 13.98
CA ARG A 17 -3.99 -9.76 14.45
C ARG A 17 -4.12 -9.82 15.97
N GLY A 18 -3.10 -9.36 16.70
CA GLY A 18 -3.11 -9.37 18.17
C GLY A 18 -1.74 -9.39 18.84
N VAL A 19 -0.69 -9.67 18.08
CA VAL A 19 0.68 -9.44 18.55
C VAL A 19 0.97 -7.96 18.36
N LYS A 20 1.36 -7.24 19.43
CA LYS A 20 1.91 -5.87 19.28
C LYS A 20 2.96 -5.95 18.20
N PRO A 21 2.89 -5.15 17.14
CA PRO A 21 3.89 -5.18 16.09
C PRO A 21 5.24 -4.89 16.74
N GLN A 22 6.08 -5.92 16.85
CA GLN A 22 7.45 -5.74 17.34
C GLN A 22 8.24 -5.14 16.18
N VAL A 23 8.32 -3.82 16.17
CA VAL A 23 9.20 -3.07 15.29
C VAL A 23 10.63 -3.49 15.60
N LYS A 24 11.34 -4.09 14.65
CA LYS A 24 12.70 -4.63 14.88
C LYS A 24 13.69 -3.56 15.37
N ASN A 25 13.57 -2.30 14.89
CA ASN A 25 14.45 -1.18 15.26
C ASN A 25 13.66 0.15 15.26
N PRO A 26 12.86 0.44 16.30
CA PRO A 26 11.96 1.60 16.31
C PRO A 26 12.70 2.94 16.17
N MET A 27 13.88 3.08 16.77
CA MET A 27 14.67 4.31 16.69
C MET A 27 15.23 4.55 15.28
N LYS A 28 15.66 3.51 14.57
CA LYS A 28 16.14 3.62 13.18
C LYS A 28 15.02 4.09 12.25
N ILE A 29 13.81 3.51 12.42
CA ILE A 29 12.63 3.89 11.63
C ILE A 29 12.22 5.32 11.96
N PHE A 30 12.14 5.69 13.23
CA PHE A 30 11.84 7.05 13.65
C PHE A 30 12.82 8.08 13.07
N THR A 31 14.12 7.80 13.15
CA THR A 31 15.17 8.67 12.58
C THR A 31 15.00 8.79 11.06
N ARG A 32 14.64 7.71 10.37
CA ARG A 32 14.39 7.74 8.92
C ARG A 32 13.18 8.60 8.57
N ILE A 33 12.07 8.49 9.31
CA ILE A 33 10.90 9.35 9.14
C ILE A 33 11.26 10.82 9.34
N MET A 34 11.98 11.11 10.43
CA MET A 34 12.40 12.48 10.74
C MET A 34 13.32 13.04 9.66
N LYS A 35 14.29 12.26 9.18
CA LYS A 35 15.16 12.65 8.08
C LYS A 35 14.37 12.93 6.80
N TYR A 36 13.36 12.11 6.50
CA TYR A 36 12.50 12.28 5.34
C TYR A 36 11.65 13.57 5.46
N ALA A 37 11.04 13.81 6.61
CA ALA A 37 10.25 15.01 6.86
C ALA A 37 11.12 16.29 6.90
N LEU A 38 12.32 16.22 7.49
CA LEU A 38 13.21 17.36 7.60
C LEU A 38 13.90 17.72 6.27
N LYS A 39 14.04 16.80 5.33
CA LYS A 39 14.75 17.04 4.06
C LYS A 39 14.28 18.32 3.37
N ASP A 40 12.95 18.49 3.27
CA ASP A 40 12.36 19.60 2.52
C ASP A 40 11.74 20.68 3.44
N TYR A 41 11.56 20.39 4.74
CA TYR A 41 10.77 21.22 5.66
C TYR A 41 11.53 21.64 6.92
N THR A 42 12.86 21.61 6.93
CA THR A 42 13.68 21.92 8.12
C THR A 42 13.33 23.29 8.72
N VAL A 43 13.26 24.34 7.91
CA VAL A 43 12.95 25.71 8.38
C VAL A 43 11.56 25.78 9.02
N HIS A 44 10.58 25.09 8.41
CA HIS A 44 9.20 25.04 8.92
C HIS A 44 9.13 24.29 10.26
N CYS A 45 9.85 23.19 10.40
CA CYS A 45 9.92 22.44 11.66
C CYS A 45 10.57 23.26 12.79
N ILE A 46 11.61 24.02 12.48
CA ILE A 46 12.23 24.95 13.45
C ILE A 46 11.21 26.03 13.86
N ALA A 47 10.50 26.62 12.90
CA ALA A 47 9.45 27.61 13.19
C ALA A 47 8.34 27.03 14.09
N VAL A 48 7.94 25.76 13.88
CA VAL A 48 6.97 25.07 14.75
C VAL A 48 7.50 24.94 16.18
N VAL A 49 8.75 24.52 16.37
CA VAL A 49 9.35 24.38 17.71
C VAL A 49 9.43 25.74 18.42
N ILE A 50 9.83 26.79 17.71
CA ILE A 50 9.85 28.16 18.25
C ILE A 50 8.44 28.61 18.63
N ALA A 51 7.45 28.37 17.78
CA ALA A 51 6.05 28.72 18.05
C ALA A 51 5.50 27.96 19.27
N ILE A 52 5.81 26.67 19.43
CA ILE A 52 5.46 25.90 20.63
C ILE A 52 6.10 26.56 21.88
N PHE A 53 7.37 26.89 21.82
CA PHE A 53 8.08 27.50 22.93
C PHE A 53 7.47 28.86 23.34
N VAL A 54 7.18 29.72 22.38
CA VAL A 54 6.52 31.01 22.61
C VAL A 54 5.14 30.84 23.22
N ASN A 55 4.33 29.90 22.69
CA ASN A 55 3.01 29.61 23.22
C ASN A 55 3.07 29.12 24.68
N VAL A 56 3.97 28.19 25.00
CA VAL A 56 4.14 27.68 26.37
C VAL A 56 4.59 28.80 27.31
N LEU A 57 5.56 29.63 26.92
CA LEU A 57 6.00 30.74 27.74
C LEU A 57 4.87 31.76 27.98
N ALA A 58 4.07 32.08 26.99
CA ALA A 58 2.93 32.97 27.14
C ALA A 58 1.91 32.43 28.18
N ASN A 59 1.63 31.13 28.16
CA ASN A 59 0.76 30.47 29.13
C ASN A 59 1.36 30.46 30.56
N VAL A 60 2.67 30.21 30.69
CA VAL A 60 3.37 30.23 31.96
C VAL A 60 3.37 31.64 32.57
N GLN A 61 3.63 32.67 31.76
CA GLN A 61 3.57 34.08 32.20
C GLN A 61 2.16 34.47 32.67
N GLY A 62 1.12 34.04 31.98
CA GLY A 62 -0.26 34.24 32.41
C GLY A 62 -0.58 33.61 33.77
N THR A 63 -0.03 32.42 34.04
CA THR A 63 -0.19 31.75 35.35
C THR A 63 0.65 32.44 36.44
N MET A 64 1.87 32.85 36.15
CA MET A 64 2.72 33.63 37.10
C MET A 64 2.10 34.99 37.45
N PHE A 65 1.43 35.60 36.49
CA PHE A 65 0.73 36.87 36.72
C PHE A 65 -0.36 36.78 37.80
N MET A 66 -0.96 35.60 38.04
CA MET A 66 -1.93 35.42 39.12
C MET A 66 -1.32 35.81 40.50
N LYS A 67 -0.05 35.46 40.73
CA LYS A 67 0.66 35.93 41.92
C LYS A 67 0.76 37.44 41.97
N THR A 68 1.25 38.06 40.89
CA THR A 68 1.40 39.52 40.78
C THR A 68 0.07 40.24 40.90
N LEU A 69 -1.00 39.68 40.32
CA LEU A 69 -2.36 40.23 40.39
C LEU A 69 -2.87 40.29 41.85
N ILE A 70 -2.70 39.20 42.58
CA ILE A 70 -3.21 39.11 43.98
C ILE A 70 -2.32 39.94 44.89
N ASP A 71 -1.01 39.68 44.92
CA ASP A 71 -0.08 40.26 45.88
C ASP A 71 0.27 41.75 45.57
N GLY A 72 0.39 42.11 44.27
CA GLY A 72 0.84 43.43 43.83
C GLY A 72 -0.28 44.45 43.62
N TYR A 73 -1.50 43.98 43.33
CA TYR A 73 -2.61 44.85 42.99
C TYR A 73 -3.82 44.66 43.93
N ILE A 74 -4.39 43.47 44.02
CA ILE A 74 -5.62 43.25 44.80
C ILE A 74 -5.41 43.48 46.28
N THR A 75 -4.42 42.82 46.89
CA THR A 75 -4.15 42.93 48.34
C THR A 75 -3.86 44.35 48.78
N PRO A 76 -3.02 45.16 48.12
CA PRO A 76 -2.81 46.58 48.45
C PRO A 76 -4.08 47.43 48.28
N MET A 77 -4.88 47.16 47.22
CA MET A 77 -6.11 47.93 46.99
C MET A 77 -7.21 47.69 48.04
N LEU A 78 -7.24 46.50 48.67
CA LEU A 78 -8.20 46.19 49.72
C LEU A 78 -7.96 47.00 51.02
N THR A 79 -6.77 47.55 51.19
CA THR A 79 -6.37 48.37 52.35
C THR A 79 -6.50 49.88 52.11
N GLN A 80 -6.83 50.33 50.86
CA GLN A 80 -6.98 51.74 50.49
C GLN A 80 -8.44 52.14 50.50
N PRO A 81 -8.78 53.35 51.06
CA PRO A 81 -10.15 53.84 51.07
C PRO A 81 -10.71 54.20 49.68
N ASP A 82 -9.80 54.60 48.74
CA ASP A 82 -10.17 54.96 47.38
C ASP A 82 -9.12 54.37 46.42
N PRO A 83 -9.34 53.10 45.92
CA PRO A 83 -8.36 52.41 45.12
C PRO A 83 -8.31 52.90 43.69
N ASP A 84 -7.10 53.20 43.18
CA ASP A 84 -6.85 53.53 41.77
C ASP A 84 -6.74 52.25 40.94
N PHE A 85 -7.68 52.00 40.02
CA PHE A 85 -7.71 50.84 39.11
C PHE A 85 -6.83 51.01 37.87
N GLY A 86 -6.22 52.16 37.64
CA GLY A 86 -5.38 52.42 36.45
C GLY A 86 -4.20 51.45 36.31
N PRO A 87 -3.37 51.24 37.36
CA PRO A 87 -2.26 50.29 37.33
C PRO A 87 -2.68 48.84 37.09
N LEU A 88 -3.82 48.43 37.67
CA LEU A 88 -4.41 47.11 37.47
C LEU A 88 -4.84 46.89 36.00
N LEU A 89 -5.49 47.87 35.39
CA LEU A 89 -5.90 47.81 33.99
C LEU A 89 -4.69 47.63 33.05
N HIS A 90 -3.62 48.39 33.28
CA HIS A 90 -2.38 48.27 32.50
C HIS A 90 -1.73 46.89 32.63
N ALA A 91 -1.75 46.30 33.84
CA ALA A 91 -1.22 44.97 34.08
C ALA A 91 -2.05 43.90 33.38
N ILE A 92 -3.38 43.99 33.42
CA ILE A 92 -4.29 43.09 32.70
C ILE A 92 -4.08 43.17 31.18
N LEU A 93 -3.98 44.41 30.62
CA LEU A 93 -3.71 44.60 29.20
C LEU A 93 -2.38 43.99 28.74
N ARG A 94 -1.33 44.10 29.61
CA ARG A 94 -0.02 43.45 29.33
C ARG A 94 -0.19 41.93 29.23
N VAL A 95 -0.90 41.30 30.13
CA VAL A 95 -1.13 39.84 30.11
C VAL A 95 -2.02 39.42 28.96
N ALA A 96 -3.03 40.22 28.62
CA ALA A 96 -3.85 40.00 27.41
C ALA A 96 -2.96 40.03 26.16
N GLY A 97 -1.96 40.91 26.09
CA GLY A 97 -0.94 40.94 25.03
C GLY A 97 -0.12 39.65 24.96
N PHE A 98 0.31 39.06 26.10
CA PHE A 98 1.00 37.77 26.11
C PHE A 98 0.11 36.62 25.61
N TYR A 99 -1.15 36.56 26.04
CA TYR A 99 -2.10 35.60 25.50
C TYR A 99 -2.36 35.80 24.01
N GLY A 100 -2.43 37.04 23.52
CA GLY A 100 -2.52 37.35 22.10
C GLY A 100 -1.35 36.80 21.30
N ILE A 101 -0.11 36.98 21.80
CA ILE A 101 1.11 36.39 21.21
C ILE A 101 1.00 34.85 21.22
N GLY A 102 0.54 34.25 22.32
CA GLY A 102 0.32 32.80 22.44
C GLY A 102 -0.66 32.26 21.40
N ILE A 103 -1.77 32.95 21.17
CA ILE A 103 -2.79 32.58 20.15
C ILE A 103 -2.18 32.63 18.75
N VAL A 104 -1.45 33.70 18.42
CA VAL A 104 -0.77 33.83 17.12
C VAL A 104 0.28 32.70 16.94
N ALA A 105 1.06 32.42 17.97
CA ALA A 105 2.04 31.34 17.96
C ALA A 105 1.37 29.98 17.75
N ALA A 106 0.27 29.68 18.44
CA ALA A 106 -0.50 28.45 18.26
C ALA A 106 -1.08 28.34 16.84
N PHE A 107 -1.57 29.44 16.27
CA PHE A 107 -2.04 29.47 14.90
C PHE A 107 -0.92 29.16 13.89
N ILE A 108 0.23 29.81 14.03
CA ILE A 108 1.41 29.58 13.19
C ILE A 108 1.86 28.11 13.31
N GLN A 109 1.96 27.60 14.53
CA GLN A 109 2.31 26.20 14.79
C GLN A 109 1.41 25.24 14.03
N ASN A 110 0.10 25.34 14.21
CA ASN A 110 -0.87 24.41 13.61
C ASN A 110 -0.88 24.55 12.07
N ARG A 111 -0.91 25.79 11.54
CA ARG A 111 -0.93 26.02 10.10
C ARG A 111 0.34 25.49 9.41
N THR A 112 1.49 25.75 10.00
CA THR A 112 2.78 25.28 9.47
C THR A 112 2.88 23.77 9.56
N MET A 113 2.40 23.17 10.66
CA MET A 113 2.45 21.71 10.82
C MET A 113 1.56 20.96 9.83
N ILE A 114 0.39 21.51 9.47
CA ILE A 114 -0.45 20.98 8.39
C ILE A 114 0.32 21.01 7.06
N TYR A 115 0.99 22.12 6.74
CA TYR A 115 1.79 22.25 5.52
C TYR A 115 2.92 21.23 5.46
N VAL A 116 3.69 21.08 6.54
CA VAL A 116 4.77 20.09 6.66
C VAL A 116 4.26 18.67 6.51
N SER A 117 3.22 18.30 7.26
CA SER A 117 2.70 16.94 7.25
C SER A 117 2.13 16.56 5.88
N GLN A 118 1.28 17.39 5.28
CA GLN A 118 0.68 17.09 3.98
C GLN A 118 1.71 17.07 2.85
N GLY A 119 2.69 17.98 2.90
CA GLY A 119 3.79 17.99 1.94
C GLY A 119 4.68 16.75 2.04
N THR A 120 5.04 16.34 3.25
CA THR A 120 5.81 15.10 3.48
C THR A 120 5.06 13.88 2.96
N LEU A 121 3.75 13.78 3.22
CA LEU A 121 2.94 12.65 2.75
C LEU A 121 2.75 12.64 1.23
N ARG A 122 2.62 13.81 0.61
CA ARG A 122 2.60 13.90 -0.86
C ARG A 122 3.88 13.33 -1.46
N ASN A 123 5.03 13.77 -0.96
CA ASN A 123 6.31 13.27 -1.45
C ASN A 123 6.46 11.76 -1.21
N LEU A 124 6.07 11.29 -0.02
CA LEU A 124 6.09 9.86 0.32
C LEU A 124 5.22 9.02 -0.61
N ARG A 125 4.00 9.47 -0.93
CA ARG A 125 3.12 8.77 -1.86
C ARG A 125 3.69 8.73 -3.27
N ASN A 126 4.28 9.83 -3.74
CA ASN A 126 4.91 9.90 -5.05
C ASN A 126 6.09 8.93 -5.16
N ASP A 127 6.98 8.91 -4.15
CA ASP A 127 8.14 8.02 -4.13
C ASP A 127 7.71 6.56 -4.02
N LEU A 128 6.71 6.28 -3.17
CA LEU A 128 6.17 4.93 -2.98
C LEU A 128 5.53 4.40 -4.26
N PHE A 129 4.71 5.22 -4.94
CA PHE A 129 4.07 4.84 -6.20
C PHE A 129 5.10 4.68 -7.31
N GLY A 130 6.04 5.63 -7.43
CA GLY A 130 7.11 5.55 -8.41
C GLY A 130 8.04 4.34 -8.23
N ASN A 131 8.22 3.85 -6.99
CA ASN A 131 8.94 2.59 -6.76
C ASN A 131 8.07 1.38 -7.08
N MET A 132 6.79 1.40 -6.68
CA MET A 132 5.84 0.32 -6.96
C MET A 132 5.74 0.01 -8.46
N GLU A 133 5.67 1.03 -9.33
CA GLU A 133 5.64 0.87 -10.79
C GLU A 133 6.89 0.20 -11.38
N LYS A 134 8.00 0.21 -10.65
CA LYS A 134 9.27 -0.40 -11.07
C LYS A 134 9.49 -1.80 -10.52
N LEU A 135 8.59 -2.31 -9.69
CA LEU A 135 8.74 -3.63 -9.09
C LEU A 135 8.50 -4.75 -10.10
N PRO A 136 9.20 -5.89 -9.95
CA PRO A 136 8.97 -7.05 -10.79
C PRO A 136 7.58 -7.65 -10.54
N ILE A 137 6.98 -8.26 -11.56
CA ILE A 137 5.67 -8.95 -11.47
C ILE A 137 5.64 -9.96 -10.31
N LYS A 138 6.76 -10.61 -10.03
CA LYS A 138 6.92 -11.53 -8.88
C LYS A 138 6.46 -10.92 -7.55
N TYR A 139 6.65 -9.62 -7.36
CA TYR A 139 6.22 -8.95 -6.14
C TYR A 139 4.69 -8.97 -6.01
N PHE A 140 3.98 -8.68 -7.10
CA PHE A 140 2.52 -8.65 -7.13
C PHE A 140 1.92 -10.07 -7.07
N ASP A 141 2.58 -11.07 -7.64
CA ASP A 141 2.15 -12.47 -7.58
C ASP A 141 2.28 -13.06 -6.16
N THR A 142 3.22 -12.53 -5.35
CA THR A 142 3.51 -13.04 -4.00
C THR A 142 2.88 -12.23 -2.87
N HIS A 143 2.34 -11.05 -3.16
CA HIS A 143 1.72 -10.14 -2.18
C HIS A 143 0.26 -9.86 -2.54
N ALA A 144 -0.64 -9.97 -1.56
CA ALA A 144 -2.04 -9.66 -1.78
C ALA A 144 -2.21 -8.14 -2.07
N HIS A 145 -2.99 -7.80 -3.10
CA HIS A 145 -3.28 -6.41 -3.47
C HIS A 145 -3.86 -5.60 -2.30
N GLY A 146 -4.71 -6.23 -1.45
CA GLY A 146 -5.26 -5.61 -0.25
C GLY A 146 -4.21 -5.22 0.79
N ASP A 147 -3.12 -5.99 0.91
CA ASP A 147 -2.02 -5.66 1.83
C ASP A 147 -1.22 -4.47 1.31
N ILE A 148 -0.95 -4.42 0.00
CA ILE A 148 -0.31 -3.26 -0.65
C ILE A 148 -1.19 -2.02 -0.51
N MET A 149 -2.50 -2.12 -0.78
CA MET A 149 -3.45 -1.02 -0.64
C MET A 149 -3.54 -0.51 0.80
N SER A 150 -3.45 -1.40 1.80
CA SER A 150 -3.43 -1.03 3.22
C SER A 150 -2.23 -0.14 3.58
N ILE A 151 -1.09 -0.29 2.89
CA ILE A 151 0.07 0.61 3.06
C ILE A 151 -0.28 2.03 2.61
N TYR A 152 -0.95 2.18 1.46
CA TYR A 152 -1.34 3.49 0.91
C TYR A 152 -2.44 4.18 1.71
N THR A 153 -3.33 3.44 2.35
CA THR A 153 -4.48 3.98 3.08
C THR A 153 -4.19 4.08 4.58
N ASN A 154 -4.07 2.94 5.25
CA ASN A 154 -4.00 2.88 6.72
C ASN A 154 -2.63 3.31 7.27
N ASP A 155 -1.54 2.81 6.67
CA ASP A 155 -0.20 3.07 7.20
C ASP A 155 0.23 4.52 6.98
N ILE A 156 -0.07 5.07 5.82
CA ILE A 156 0.17 6.50 5.54
C ILE A 156 -0.67 7.39 6.45
N ASP A 157 -1.92 7.01 6.78
CA ASP A 157 -2.76 7.81 7.68
C ASP A 157 -2.26 7.78 9.13
N THR A 158 -1.82 6.63 9.62
CA THR A 158 -1.18 6.54 10.95
C THR A 158 0.11 7.36 11.02
N LEU A 159 0.90 7.38 9.95
CA LEU A 159 2.09 8.21 9.84
C LEU A 159 1.74 9.71 9.82
N ARG A 160 0.67 10.10 9.11
CA ARG A 160 0.12 11.46 9.12
C ARG A 160 -0.21 11.90 10.55
N GLN A 161 -0.93 11.07 11.30
CA GLN A 161 -1.30 11.36 12.68
C GLN A 161 -0.06 11.55 13.57
N MET A 162 0.95 10.71 13.40
CA MET A 162 2.21 10.84 14.16
C MET A 162 2.91 12.16 13.84
N ILE A 163 3.08 12.50 12.58
CA ILE A 163 3.80 13.73 12.16
C ILE A 163 2.99 14.97 12.56
N SER A 164 1.68 15.02 12.25
CA SER A 164 0.88 16.23 12.43
C SER A 164 0.45 16.49 13.87
N GLN A 165 0.31 15.46 14.70
CA GLN A 165 -0.26 15.57 16.04
C GLN A 165 0.68 15.04 17.12
N SER A 166 1.16 13.77 17.02
CA SER A 166 1.85 13.11 18.13
C SER A 166 3.21 13.75 18.41
N ILE A 167 4.02 14.04 17.38
CA ILE A 167 5.34 14.66 17.57
C ILE A 167 5.21 16.07 18.14
N PRO A 168 4.41 16.99 17.56
CA PRO A 168 4.22 18.33 18.13
C PRO A 168 3.66 18.29 19.55
N GLN A 169 2.71 17.39 19.86
CA GLN A 169 2.13 17.26 21.20
C GLN A 169 3.15 16.79 22.23
N ILE A 170 4.05 15.87 21.88
CA ILE A 170 5.12 15.43 22.80
C ILE A 170 6.10 16.56 23.05
N ILE A 171 6.50 17.31 22.02
CA ILE A 171 7.38 18.46 22.16
C ILE A 171 6.72 19.52 23.06
N ASN A 172 5.45 19.86 22.79
CA ASN A 172 4.68 20.79 23.61
C ASN A 172 4.58 20.33 25.06
N SER A 173 4.26 19.05 25.30
CA SER A 173 4.18 18.48 26.64
C SER A 173 5.52 18.52 27.38
N ALA A 174 6.62 18.20 26.70
CA ALA A 174 7.96 18.23 27.29
C ALA A 174 8.35 19.65 27.70
N ILE A 175 8.16 20.65 26.83
CA ILE A 175 8.44 22.06 27.13
C ILE A 175 7.55 22.56 28.25
N THR A 176 6.26 22.21 28.26
CA THR A 176 5.30 22.57 29.31
C THR A 176 5.72 21.99 30.65
N ILE A 177 6.03 20.69 30.73
CA ILE A 177 6.47 20.03 31.97
C ILE A 177 7.70 20.73 32.55
N VAL A 178 8.72 20.99 31.70
CA VAL A 178 9.96 21.65 32.15
C VAL A 178 9.67 23.08 32.61
N SER A 179 8.93 23.87 31.84
CA SER A 179 8.63 25.28 32.17
C SER A 179 7.78 25.40 33.45
N VAL A 180 6.75 24.56 33.60
CA VAL A 180 5.90 24.55 34.79
C VAL A 180 6.69 24.07 36.01
N PHE A 181 7.52 23.03 35.86
CA PHE A 181 8.37 22.52 36.95
C PHE A 181 9.34 23.59 37.48
N VAL A 182 10.02 24.29 36.57
CA VAL A 182 10.90 25.41 36.93
C VAL A 182 10.12 26.52 37.65
N SER A 183 8.94 26.89 37.16
CA SER A 183 8.07 27.90 37.77
C SER A 183 7.60 27.48 39.18
N MET A 184 7.28 26.23 39.37
CA MET A 184 6.89 25.67 40.67
C MET A 184 8.07 25.74 41.67
N LEU A 185 9.28 25.38 41.25
CA LEU A 185 10.49 25.50 42.06
C LEU A 185 10.77 26.95 42.51
N ILE A 186 10.59 27.91 41.61
CA ILE A 186 10.76 29.36 41.91
C ILE A 186 9.72 29.84 42.91
N LEU A 187 8.49 29.31 42.83
CA LEU A 187 7.40 29.68 43.77
C LEU A 187 7.60 29.12 45.16
N ASN A 188 7.77 27.77 45.28
CA ASN A 188 7.98 27.12 46.56
C ASN A 188 8.50 25.69 46.39
N ILE A 189 9.68 25.38 46.95
CA ILE A 189 10.33 24.08 46.83
C ILE A 189 9.54 22.98 47.60
N THR A 190 9.01 23.28 48.78
CA THR A 190 8.28 22.33 49.63
C THR A 190 7.03 21.82 48.93
N LEU A 191 6.26 22.73 48.35
CA LEU A 191 5.06 22.36 47.57
C LEU A 191 5.41 21.60 46.28
N THR A 192 6.54 21.92 45.65
CA THR A 192 7.02 21.19 44.46
C THR A 192 7.35 19.74 44.83
N ILE A 193 8.04 19.49 45.94
CA ILE A 193 8.31 18.14 46.41
C ILE A 193 7.00 17.39 46.72
N THR A 194 6.04 18.04 47.38
CA THR A 194 4.70 17.49 47.64
C THR A 194 4.02 17.06 46.34
N THR A 195 4.04 17.91 45.33
CA THR A 195 3.47 17.58 44.01
C THR A 195 4.19 16.40 43.35
N LEU A 196 5.51 16.32 43.40
CA LEU A 196 6.28 15.20 42.86
C LEU A 196 5.95 13.86 43.53
N VAL A 197 5.75 13.87 44.83
CA VAL A 197 5.32 12.67 45.60
C VAL A 197 3.94 12.22 45.09
N MET A 198 2.98 13.14 44.97
CA MET A 198 1.64 12.83 44.48
C MET A 198 1.64 12.32 43.03
N VAL A 199 2.45 12.92 42.16
CA VAL A 199 2.62 12.46 40.78
C VAL A 199 3.25 11.07 40.73
N SER A 200 4.22 10.77 41.58
CA SER A 200 4.82 9.42 41.68
C SER A 200 3.78 8.37 42.09
N ILE A 201 2.92 8.70 43.00
CA ILE A 201 1.79 7.83 43.42
C ILE A 201 0.83 7.63 42.23
N MET A 202 0.46 8.73 41.52
CA MET A 202 -0.41 8.68 40.35
C MET A 202 0.17 7.77 39.24
N LEU A 203 1.45 7.92 38.91
CA LEU A 203 2.12 7.06 37.94
C LEU A 203 2.18 5.59 38.35
N GLY A 204 2.40 5.32 39.64
CA GLY A 204 2.38 3.97 40.20
C GLY A 204 1.01 3.28 40.06
N VAL A 205 -0.06 4.00 40.40
CA VAL A 205 -1.44 3.51 40.28
C VAL A 205 -1.79 3.29 38.79
N THR A 206 -1.49 4.28 37.92
CA THR A 206 -1.73 4.19 36.47
C THR A 206 -1.02 2.98 35.87
N LYS A 207 0.26 2.77 36.20
CA LYS A 207 1.03 1.61 35.72
C LYS A 207 0.40 0.28 36.12
N LYS A 208 -0.09 0.17 37.35
CA LYS A 208 -0.74 -1.06 37.85
C LYS A 208 -2.06 -1.34 37.14
N VAL A 209 -2.93 -0.33 36.99
CA VAL A 209 -4.23 -0.47 36.31
C VAL A 209 -4.04 -0.73 34.81
N ALA A 210 -3.12 -0.02 34.15
CA ALA A 210 -2.80 -0.24 32.75
C ALA A 210 -2.24 -1.65 32.47
N GLY A 211 -1.50 -2.22 33.41
CA GLY A 211 -1.01 -3.59 33.32
C GLY A 211 -2.15 -4.62 33.27
N PHE A 212 -3.19 -4.46 34.06
CA PHE A 212 -4.38 -5.31 34.02
C PHE A 212 -5.13 -5.16 32.68
N SER A 213 -5.36 -3.93 32.25
CA SER A 213 -6.05 -3.63 30.99
C SER A 213 -5.35 -4.23 29.79
N GLY A 214 -4.01 -4.19 29.74
CA GLY A 214 -3.22 -4.63 28.59
C GLY A 214 -3.44 -6.09 28.19
N ASN A 215 -3.58 -6.99 29.15
CA ASN A 215 -3.83 -8.41 28.89
C ASN A 215 -5.22 -8.65 28.26
N PHE A 216 -6.23 -7.91 28.71
CA PHE A 216 -7.58 -8.00 28.15
C PHE A 216 -7.65 -7.39 26.75
N PHE A 217 -6.89 -6.32 26.44
CA PHE A 217 -6.81 -5.79 25.09
C PHE A 217 -6.22 -6.80 24.10
N VAL A 218 -5.20 -7.56 24.48
CA VAL A 218 -4.66 -8.64 23.63
C VAL A 218 -5.71 -9.71 23.37
N LYS A 219 -6.48 -10.10 24.40
CA LYS A 219 -7.59 -11.07 24.25
C LYS A 219 -8.67 -10.52 23.33
N GLN A 220 -9.10 -9.27 23.54
CA GLN A 220 -10.09 -8.58 22.71
C GLN A 220 -9.68 -8.56 21.23
N GLN A 221 -8.42 -8.22 20.93
CA GLN A 221 -7.94 -8.20 19.54
C GLN A 221 -7.96 -9.57 18.87
N ARG A 222 -7.64 -10.63 19.65
CA ARG A 222 -7.74 -12.01 19.14
C ARG A 222 -9.18 -12.40 18.86
N ASP A 223 -10.10 -12.08 19.76
CA ASP A 223 -11.51 -12.45 19.63
C ASP A 223 -12.20 -11.60 18.55
N LEU A 224 -11.83 -10.33 18.38
CA LEU A 224 -12.24 -9.50 17.23
C LEU A 224 -11.76 -10.11 15.89
N GLY A 225 -10.54 -10.65 15.86
CA GLY A 225 -10.03 -11.36 14.69
C GLY A 225 -10.87 -12.59 14.32
N LYS A 226 -11.39 -13.34 15.32
CA LYS A 226 -12.28 -14.47 15.07
C LYS A 226 -13.64 -14.02 14.52
N VAL A 227 -14.23 -12.98 15.11
CA VAL A 227 -15.50 -12.39 14.60
C VAL A 227 -15.36 -11.97 13.15
N ASN A 228 -14.30 -11.20 12.84
CA ASN A 228 -14.08 -10.73 11.48
C ASN A 228 -13.85 -11.89 10.48
N GLY A 229 -13.05 -12.90 10.86
CA GLY A 229 -12.83 -14.07 10.02
C GLY A 229 -14.11 -14.87 9.77
N PHE A 230 -14.97 -15.02 10.78
CA PHE A 230 -16.25 -15.68 10.62
C PHE A 230 -17.20 -14.90 9.70
N ILE A 231 -17.25 -13.56 9.83
CA ILE A 231 -18.05 -12.70 8.94
C ILE A 231 -17.56 -12.83 7.49
N GLU A 232 -16.24 -12.76 7.25
CA GLU A 232 -15.64 -12.90 5.92
C GLU A 232 -16.00 -14.26 5.29
N GLU A 233 -15.85 -15.35 6.06
CA GLU A 233 -16.21 -16.72 5.63
C GLU A 233 -17.70 -16.86 5.25
N MET A 234 -18.59 -16.30 6.08
CA MET A 234 -20.03 -16.36 5.83
C MET A 234 -20.45 -15.46 4.65
N MET A 235 -19.80 -14.30 4.46
CA MET A 235 -20.07 -13.44 3.29
C MET A 235 -19.67 -14.13 1.99
N ASP A 236 -18.48 -14.72 1.94
CA ASP A 236 -18.00 -15.46 0.77
C ASP A 236 -18.85 -16.69 0.50
N GLY A 237 -19.23 -17.40 1.56
CA GLY A 237 -20.07 -18.60 1.51
C GLY A 237 -21.58 -18.35 1.46
N GLN A 238 -22.07 -17.11 1.35
CA GLN A 238 -23.49 -16.77 1.54
C GLN A 238 -24.45 -17.54 0.62
N LYS A 239 -24.03 -17.80 -0.62
CA LYS A 239 -24.85 -18.62 -1.56
C LYS A 239 -25.01 -20.07 -1.06
N VAL A 240 -23.95 -20.62 -0.45
CA VAL A 240 -23.95 -21.98 0.10
C VAL A 240 -24.86 -22.02 1.34
N VAL A 241 -24.71 -21.05 2.24
CA VAL A 241 -25.57 -20.93 3.43
C VAL A 241 -27.04 -20.89 3.05
N LYS A 242 -27.39 -20.08 2.02
CA LYS A 242 -28.79 -19.96 1.53
C LYS A 242 -29.32 -21.22 0.89
N VAL A 243 -28.53 -21.93 0.06
CA VAL A 243 -28.97 -23.16 -0.61
C VAL A 243 -29.21 -24.28 0.40
N PHE A 244 -28.41 -24.37 1.47
CA PHE A 244 -28.55 -25.41 2.49
C PHE A 244 -29.38 -24.97 3.71
N CYS A 245 -29.94 -23.75 3.73
CA CYS A 245 -30.79 -23.20 4.79
C CYS A 245 -30.15 -23.28 6.18
N HIS A 246 -28.84 -22.96 6.30
CA HIS A 246 -28.07 -23.01 7.54
C HIS A 246 -27.95 -21.64 8.25
N GLU A 247 -28.86 -20.70 7.97
CA GLU A 247 -28.82 -19.34 8.55
C GLU A 247 -28.91 -19.34 10.07
N GLU A 248 -29.86 -20.09 10.64
CA GLU A 248 -30.07 -20.12 12.08
C GLU A 248 -28.87 -20.70 12.84
N GLU A 249 -28.26 -21.78 12.32
CA GLU A 249 -27.07 -22.38 12.90
C GLU A 249 -25.88 -21.41 12.90
N ASN A 250 -25.69 -20.69 11.78
CA ASN A 250 -24.63 -19.69 11.65
C ASN A 250 -24.87 -18.48 12.55
N ILE A 251 -26.14 -18.06 12.76
CA ILE A 251 -26.51 -17.00 13.70
C ILE A 251 -26.15 -17.41 15.13
N GLU A 252 -26.46 -18.64 15.54
CA GLU A 252 -26.12 -19.11 16.89
C GLU A 252 -24.61 -19.21 17.09
N LYS A 253 -23.86 -19.70 16.13
CA LYS A 253 -22.41 -19.75 16.16
C LYS A 253 -21.78 -18.35 16.21
N PHE A 254 -22.34 -17.41 15.44
CA PHE A 254 -21.93 -16.01 15.50
C PHE A 254 -22.17 -15.40 16.88
N LYS A 255 -23.32 -15.64 17.49
CA LYS A 255 -23.64 -15.16 18.85
C LYS A 255 -22.63 -15.65 19.88
N GLU A 256 -22.22 -16.92 19.82
CA GLU A 256 -21.20 -17.49 20.71
C GLU A 256 -19.84 -16.75 20.55
N ILE A 257 -19.39 -16.59 19.30
CA ILE A 257 -18.12 -15.91 18.98
C ILE A 257 -18.18 -14.44 19.42
N ASN A 258 -19.32 -13.77 19.20
CA ASN A 258 -19.54 -12.37 19.55
C ASN A 258 -19.64 -12.16 21.08
N ASN A 259 -20.23 -13.13 21.81
CA ASN A 259 -20.24 -13.09 23.28
C ASN A 259 -18.83 -13.17 23.87
N ASN A 260 -17.96 -14.02 23.29
CA ASN A 260 -16.55 -14.08 23.71
C ASN A 260 -15.82 -12.75 23.47
N LEU A 261 -16.12 -12.07 22.35
CA LEU A 261 -15.62 -10.72 22.07
C LEU A 261 -16.17 -9.71 23.08
N TYR A 262 -17.49 -9.77 23.37
CA TYR A 262 -18.12 -8.90 24.36
C TYR A 262 -17.43 -8.99 25.73
N GLU A 263 -17.20 -10.19 26.26
CA GLU A 263 -16.55 -10.38 27.55
C GLU A 263 -15.11 -9.82 27.57
N SER A 264 -14.34 -10.11 26.52
CA SER A 264 -12.96 -9.61 26.46
C SER A 264 -12.91 -8.10 26.25
N ALA A 265 -13.82 -7.52 25.44
CA ALA A 265 -13.94 -6.09 25.22
C ALA A 265 -14.45 -5.34 26.47
N TYR A 266 -15.46 -5.90 27.15
CA TYR A 266 -15.97 -5.34 28.40
C TYR A 266 -14.85 -5.20 29.44
N ASN A 267 -14.12 -6.29 29.71
CA ASN A 267 -13.03 -6.26 30.69
C ASN A 267 -11.89 -5.32 30.26
N ALA A 268 -11.50 -5.32 28.99
CA ALA A 268 -10.47 -4.42 28.48
C ALA A 268 -10.83 -2.95 28.69
N ASN A 269 -12.07 -2.58 28.31
CA ASN A 269 -12.55 -1.19 28.39
C ASN A 269 -12.92 -0.77 29.82
N ALA A 270 -13.46 -1.69 30.67
CA ALA A 270 -13.75 -1.40 32.05
C ALA A 270 -12.51 -0.91 32.79
N PHE A 271 -11.36 -1.61 32.64
CA PHE A 271 -10.11 -1.16 33.28
C PHE A 271 -9.51 0.07 32.59
N ALA A 272 -9.58 0.17 31.27
CA ALA A 272 -9.00 1.31 30.54
C ALA A 272 -9.74 2.61 30.85
N ASN A 273 -11.07 2.59 30.87
CA ASN A 273 -11.89 3.78 31.07
C ASN A 273 -11.88 4.31 32.52
N VAL A 274 -11.47 3.48 33.50
CA VAL A 274 -11.31 3.91 34.89
C VAL A 274 -10.00 4.68 35.12
N ILE A 275 -8.99 4.53 34.26
CA ILE A 275 -7.69 5.23 34.39
C ILE A 275 -7.88 6.75 34.37
N GLY A 276 -8.67 7.28 33.43
CA GLY A 276 -8.95 8.72 33.31
C GLY A 276 -9.54 9.32 34.59
N PRO A 277 -10.69 8.83 35.06
CA PRO A 277 -11.27 9.27 36.34
C PRO A 277 -10.34 9.12 37.54
N ILE A 278 -9.61 8.01 37.69
CA ILE A 278 -8.64 7.81 38.79
C ILE A 278 -7.58 8.91 38.75
N ASN A 279 -6.97 9.16 37.56
CA ASN A 279 -5.94 10.19 37.44
C ASN A 279 -6.49 11.59 37.72
N ALA A 280 -7.72 11.89 37.29
CA ALA A 280 -8.38 13.16 37.58
C ALA A 280 -8.56 13.33 39.12
N GLN A 281 -9.03 12.30 39.82
CA GLN A 281 -9.23 12.38 41.26
C GLN A 281 -7.90 12.42 42.05
N LEU A 282 -6.86 11.68 41.61
CA LEU A 282 -5.52 11.79 42.18
C LEU A 282 -4.93 13.19 41.95
N GLY A 283 -5.19 13.80 40.82
CA GLY A 283 -4.84 15.19 40.52
C GLY A 283 -5.58 16.18 41.42
N ASN A 284 -6.89 15.96 41.67
CA ASN A 284 -7.67 16.75 42.65
C ASN A 284 -7.16 16.58 44.07
N MET A 285 -6.81 15.34 44.49
CA MET A 285 -6.17 15.11 45.78
C MET A 285 -4.85 15.82 45.93
N SER A 286 -3.99 15.80 44.87
CA SER A 286 -2.76 16.59 44.85
C SER A 286 -3.03 18.07 45.06
N TYR A 287 -4.04 18.61 44.36
CA TYR A 287 -4.48 19.99 44.52
C TYR A 287 -4.90 20.30 45.96
N VAL A 288 -5.73 19.45 46.62
CA VAL A 288 -6.19 19.65 47.99
C VAL A 288 -5.02 19.57 48.98
N VAL A 289 -4.13 18.60 48.85
CA VAL A 289 -2.93 18.48 49.71
C VAL A 289 -2.05 19.71 49.58
N CYS A 290 -1.79 20.17 48.33
CA CYS A 290 -1.05 21.40 48.08
C CYS A 290 -1.75 22.65 48.62
N ALA A 291 -3.10 22.71 48.58
CA ALA A 291 -3.86 23.81 49.14
C ALA A 291 -3.76 23.87 50.66
N ILE A 292 -3.85 22.71 51.35
CA ILE A 292 -3.70 22.64 52.81
C ILE A 292 -2.28 23.02 53.24
N VAL A 293 -1.28 22.36 52.68
CA VAL A 293 0.13 22.62 53.01
C VAL A 293 0.53 24.05 52.66
N GLY A 294 0.14 24.52 51.45
CA GLY A 294 0.44 25.85 50.96
C GLY A 294 -0.32 26.93 51.72
N GLY A 295 -1.57 26.68 52.16
CA GLY A 295 -2.31 27.57 53.04
C GLY A 295 -1.66 27.72 54.41
N ALA A 296 -1.18 26.64 55.00
CA ALA A 296 -0.43 26.67 56.25
C ALA A 296 0.89 27.46 56.11
N LEU A 297 1.62 27.30 55.01
CA LEU A 297 2.85 28.05 54.71
C LEU A 297 2.58 29.54 54.48
N ALA A 298 1.48 29.87 53.78
CA ALA A 298 1.11 31.26 53.51
C ALA A 298 0.62 32.00 54.74
N LEU A 299 -0.23 31.35 55.56
CA LEU A 299 -0.69 31.94 56.84
C LEU A 299 0.42 32.06 57.87
N GLY A 300 1.37 31.12 57.91
CA GLY A 300 2.55 31.17 58.75
C GLY A 300 3.65 32.05 58.24
N ASN A 301 3.48 32.68 57.07
CA ASN A 301 4.51 33.52 56.38
C ASN A 301 5.87 32.80 56.24
N VAL A 302 5.88 31.48 56.10
CA VAL A 302 7.09 30.67 56.04
C VAL A 302 7.80 30.91 54.72
N GLY A 303 9.01 31.45 54.76
CA GLY A 303 9.82 31.76 53.58
C GLY A 303 9.27 32.88 52.70
N GLY A 304 8.37 33.74 53.23
CA GLY A 304 7.75 34.84 52.45
C GLY A 304 6.73 34.35 51.42
N PHE A 305 6.18 33.12 51.57
CA PHE A 305 5.18 32.58 50.67
C PHE A 305 3.82 33.26 50.86
N THR A 306 3.20 33.72 49.78
CA THR A 306 2.01 34.58 49.78
C THR A 306 0.77 33.84 49.29
N LEU A 307 -0.44 34.43 49.51
CA LEU A 307 -1.68 33.92 48.95
C LEU A 307 -1.70 33.92 47.42
N GLY A 308 -1.12 34.97 46.79
CA GLY A 308 -0.98 34.99 45.35
C GLY A 308 -0.02 33.93 44.82
N GLY A 309 1.06 33.66 45.59
CA GLY A 309 1.96 32.55 45.30
C GLY A 309 1.24 31.19 45.36
N LEU A 310 0.38 30.99 46.36
CA LEU A 310 -0.45 29.78 46.51
C LEU A 310 -1.40 29.63 45.30
N ALA A 311 -2.12 30.67 44.92
CA ALA A 311 -3.05 30.62 43.80
C ALA A 311 -2.35 30.24 42.48
N SER A 312 -1.19 30.85 42.18
CA SER A 312 -0.37 30.47 41.04
C SER A 312 0.14 29.05 41.10
N PHE A 313 0.61 28.59 42.29
CA PHE A 313 1.12 27.24 42.47
C PHE A 313 0.03 26.18 42.25
N LEU A 314 -1.17 26.39 42.75
CA LEU A 314 -2.32 25.50 42.53
C LEU A 314 -2.73 25.41 41.06
N THR A 315 -2.62 26.51 40.33
CA THR A 315 -2.85 26.53 38.88
C THR A 315 -1.76 25.72 38.16
N PHE A 316 -0.49 25.88 38.52
CA PHE A 316 0.61 25.08 37.98
C PHE A 316 0.49 23.60 38.31
N ASN A 317 0.03 23.24 39.53
CA ASN A 317 -0.21 21.85 39.91
C ASN A 317 -1.20 21.16 38.92
N LYS A 318 -2.30 21.83 38.56
CA LYS A 318 -3.23 21.34 37.53
C LYS A 318 -2.56 21.25 36.15
N SER A 319 -1.83 22.28 35.73
CA SER A 319 -1.16 22.34 34.43
C SER A 319 -0.02 21.32 34.30
N PHE A 320 0.57 20.84 35.39
CA PHE A 320 1.63 19.84 35.40
C PHE A 320 1.10 18.41 35.13
N ASN A 321 -0.11 18.08 35.60
CA ASN A 321 -0.69 16.75 35.46
C ASN A 321 -1.22 16.48 34.04
N MET A 322 -1.70 17.48 33.33
CA MET A 322 -2.34 17.35 32.01
C MET A 322 -1.38 16.78 30.93
N PRO A 323 -0.16 17.33 30.73
CA PRO A 323 0.79 16.84 29.73
C PRO A 323 1.21 15.39 29.92
N ILE A 324 1.27 14.90 31.18
CA ILE A 324 1.65 13.52 31.49
C ILE A 324 0.62 12.54 30.88
N ASN A 325 -0.67 12.85 31.01
CA ASN A 325 -1.73 12.05 30.42
C ASN A 325 -1.70 12.12 28.88
N GLN A 326 -1.45 13.30 28.30
CA GLN A 326 -1.35 13.50 26.85
C GLN A 326 -0.21 12.68 26.24
N VAL A 327 0.98 12.67 26.84
CA VAL A 327 2.13 11.87 26.37
C VAL A 327 1.76 10.38 26.38
N SER A 328 1.09 9.90 27.45
CA SER A 328 0.69 8.48 27.54
C SER A 328 -0.24 8.06 26.40
N GLN A 329 -1.17 8.92 26.00
CA GLN A 329 -2.07 8.65 24.86
C GLN A 329 -1.33 8.63 23.52
N GLN A 330 -0.34 9.53 23.32
CA GLN A 330 0.43 9.60 22.07
C GLN A 330 1.38 8.43 21.87
N LEU A 331 1.84 7.76 22.93
CA LEU A 331 2.75 6.61 22.82
C LEU A 331 2.18 5.49 21.96
N ASN A 332 0.89 5.17 22.12
CA ASN A 332 0.25 4.12 21.31
C ASN A 332 0.16 4.53 19.82
N ALA A 333 -0.18 5.78 19.53
CA ALA A 333 -0.23 6.29 18.17
C ALA A 333 1.15 6.21 17.49
N ILE A 334 2.22 6.55 18.23
CA ILE A 334 3.60 6.45 17.73
C ILE A 334 3.99 4.99 17.44
N VAL A 335 3.68 4.05 18.33
CA VAL A 335 4.00 2.64 18.10
C VAL A 335 3.29 2.10 16.86
N MET A 336 2.02 2.45 16.67
CA MET A 336 1.27 2.06 15.46
C MET A 336 1.85 2.70 14.19
N ALA A 337 2.19 3.98 14.26
CA ALA A 337 2.78 4.70 13.14
C ALA A 337 4.18 4.16 12.76
N LEU A 338 5.01 3.79 13.75
CA LEU A 338 6.30 3.16 13.49
C LEU A 338 6.16 1.80 12.80
N ALA A 339 5.16 1.00 13.20
CA ALA A 339 4.88 -0.27 12.55
C ALA A 339 4.37 -0.08 11.10
N GLY A 340 3.51 0.92 10.86
CA GLY A 340 3.09 1.30 9.50
C GLY A 340 4.26 1.80 8.67
N ALA A 341 5.10 2.66 9.24
CA ALA A 341 6.30 3.16 8.57
C ALA A 341 7.31 2.06 8.22
N GLU A 342 7.44 1.01 9.04
CA GLU A 342 8.29 -0.15 8.70
C GLU A 342 7.79 -0.84 7.43
N ARG A 343 6.46 -0.98 7.26
CA ARG A 343 5.88 -1.56 6.03
C ARG A 343 6.05 -0.63 4.83
N ILE A 344 5.80 0.68 5.01
CA ILE A 344 6.02 1.70 3.97
C ILE A 344 7.47 1.64 3.47
N PHE A 345 8.44 1.71 4.39
CA PHE A 345 9.85 1.71 3.99
C PHE A 345 10.31 0.36 3.42
N ARG A 346 9.74 -0.75 3.85
CA ARG A 346 10.01 -2.06 3.23
C ARG A 346 9.58 -2.07 1.77
N LEU A 347 8.38 -1.55 1.44
CA LEU A 347 7.94 -1.43 0.05
C LEU A 347 8.80 -0.44 -0.75
N MET A 348 9.25 0.66 -0.12
CA MET A 348 10.16 1.62 -0.76
C MET A 348 11.58 1.08 -0.99
N ASP A 349 12.00 0.08 -0.22
CA ASP A 349 13.33 -0.52 -0.29
C ASP A 349 13.35 -1.81 -1.12
N GLU A 350 12.17 -2.26 -1.61
CA GLU A 350 12.12 -3.39 -2.55
C GLU A 350 12.90 -3.05 -3.82
N GLU A 351 13.66 -4.01 -4.29
CA GLU A 351 14.50 -3.85 -5.46
C GLU A 351 13.65 -3.73 -6.73
N PRO A 352 13.90 -2.72 -7.56
CA PRO A 352 13.23 -2.59 -8.84
C PRO A 352 13.57 -3.76 -9.76
N GLU A 353 12.77 -3.95 -10.80
CA GLU A 353 13.03 -4.96 -11.81
C GLU A 353 14.41 -4.71 -12.46
N LEU A 354 15.32 -5.66 -12.33
CA LEU A 354 16.65 -5.57 -12.92
C LEU A 354 16.56 -5.71 -14.45
N ASP A 355 17.20 -4.80 -15.16
CA ASP A 355 17.33 -4.84 -16.62
C ASP A 355 18.78 -4.59 -17.02
N GLU A 356 19.50 -5.67 -17.34
CA GLU A 356 20.87 -5.64 -17.83
C GLU A 356 20.94 -5.67 -19.37
N GLY A 357 19.80 -5.52 -20.05
CA GLY A 357 19.71 -5.51 -21.48
C GLY A 357 20.42 -4.31 -22.12
N TYR A 358 21.12 -4.55 -23.23
CA TYR A 358 21.82 -3.52 -23.99
C TYR A 358 21.41 -3.51 -25.48
N VAL A 359 20.66 -4.50 -25.94
CA VAL A 359 20.04 -4.51 -27.27
C VAL A 359 18.75 -3.72 -27.22
N THR A 360 18.57 -2.80 -28.15
CA THR A 360 17.41 -1.90 -28.22
C THR A 360 16.62 -2.08 -29.49
N LEU A 361 15.32 -1.77 -29.45
CA LEU A 361 14.43 -1.79 -30.60
C LEU A 361 14.39 -0.40 -31.25
N VAL A 362 14.67 -0.33 -32.56
CA VAL A 362 14.70 0.92 -33.33
C VAL A 362 13.86 0.82 -34.58
N ASN A 363 13.36 1.97 -35.09
CA ASN A 363 12.80 2.02 -36.42
C ASN A 363 13.94 1.88 -37.46
N ALA A 364 13.73 1.06 -38.47
CA ALA A 364 14.73 0.78 -39.49
C ALA A 364 14.23 1.08 -40.88
N LYS A 365 15.17 1.47 -41.76
CA LYS A 365 14.96 1.53 -43.20
C LYS A 365 16.06 0.72 -43.88
N GLU A 366 15.74 0.21 -45.05
CA GLU A 366 16.69 -0.52 -45.90
C GLU A 366 17.35 0.42 -46.88
N GLU A 367 18.67 0.59 -46.77
CA GLU A 367 19.48 1.37 -47.67
C GLU A 367 20.60 0.49 -48.24
N ASN A 368 20.62 0.33 -49.57
CA ASN A 368 21.63 -0.50 -50.26
C ASN A 368 21.73 -1.96 -49.75
N GLY A 369 20.59 -2.55 -49.41
CA GLY A 369 20.54 -3.93 -48.86
C GLY A 369 21.02 -4.06 -47.43
N LYS A 370 21.20 -2.97 -46.69
CA LYS A 370 21.53 -2.95 -45.25
C LYS A 370 20.48 -2.19 -44.47
N LEU A 371 20.14 -2.73 -43.29
CA LEU A 371 19.26 -2.05 -42.35
C LEU A 371 20.03 -0.92 -41.65
N THR A 372 19.41 0.25 -41.58
CA THR A 372 19.93 1.43 -40.91
C THR A 372 18.85 2.02 -39.99
N GLU A 373 19.28 2.57 -38.86
CA GLU A 373 18.38 3.22 -37.89
C GLU A 373 17.80 4.53 -38.48
N THR A 374 16.53 4.77 -38.29
CA THR A 374 15.85 6.02 -38.64
C THR A 374 14.97 6.51 -37.52
N LYS A 375 14.76 7.85 -37.47
CA LYS A 375 13.79 8.45 -36.52
C LYS A 375 12.36 8.43 -37.06
N GLU A 376 12.21 8.20 -38.37
CA GLU A 376 10.91 8.15 -39.03
C GLU A 376 10.23 6.80 -38.79
N ARG A 377 8.92 6.79 -38.63
CA ARG A 377 8.13 5.55 -38.55
C ARG A 377 8.03 4.95 -39.97
N THR A 378 8.78 3.90 -40.20
CA THR A 378 8.82 3.18 -41.47
C THR A 378 7.91 1.95 -41.50
N GLY A 379 7.34 1.55 -40.35
CA GLY A 379 6.66 0.26 -40.20
C GLY A 379 7.60 -0.95 -40.15
N LYS A 380 8.92 -0.74 -40.34
CA LYS A 380 9.95 -1.77 -40.17
C LYS A 380 10.72 -1.48 -38.88
N TRP A 381 10.95 -2.52 -38.08
CA TRP A 381 11.67 -2.47 -36.80
C TRP A 381 12.88 -3.36 -36.87
N ALA A 382 13.95 -2.97 -36.17
CA ALA A 382 15.16 -3.77 -36.08
C ALA A 382 15.74 -3.74 -34.66
N TRP A 383 16.35 -4.83 -34.28
CA TRP A 383 17.18 -4.95 -33.08
C TRP A 383 18.53 -4.30 -33.35
N LYS A 384 18.86 -3.26 -32.60
CA LYS A 384 20.18 -2.63 -32.58
C LYS A 384 21.04 -3.32 -31.54
N HIS A 385 21.97 -4.14 -31.97
CA HIS A 385 22.88 -4.88 -31.12
C HIS A 385 24.26 -4.21 -31.17
N THR A 386 24.64 -3.55 -30.06
CA THR A 386 25.99 -3.00 -29.89
C THR A 386 26.86 -4.04 -29.25
N HIS A 387 27.89 -4.52 -29.97
CA HIS A 387 28.83 -5.51 -29.43
C HIS A 387 29.71 -4.85 -28.37
N GLN A 388 29.74 -5.44 -27.15
CA GLN A 388 30.53 -4.90 -26.04
C GLN A 388 32.04 -5.03 -26.22
N ALA A 389 32.49 -5.95 -27.10
CA ALA A 389 33.91 -6.25 -27.31
C ALA A 389 34.62 -5.21 -28.17
N ASP A 390 33.98 -4.68 -29.21
CA ASP A 390 34.58 -3.81 -30.21
C ASP A 390 33.75 -2.55 -30.53
N GLY A 391 32.57 -2.38 -29.90
CA GLY A 391 31.67 -1.27 -30.10
C GLY A 391 30.96 -1.29 -31.48
N SER A 392 31.10 -2.33 -32.29
CA SER A 392 30.40 -2.48 -33.56
C SER A 392 28.88 -2.61 -33.32
N VAL A 393 28.09 -2.07 -34.26
CA VAL A 393 26.63 -2.09 -34.21
C VAL A 393 26.11 -2.97 -35.34
N ASP A 394 25.31 -3.95 -34.97
CA ASP A 394 24.61 -4.85 -35.87
C ASP A 394 23.11 -4.57 -35.83
N TYR A 395 22.44 -4.58 -36.97
CA TYR A 395 20.98 -4.41 -37.07
C TYR A 395 20.37 -5.71 -37.57
N ARG A 396 19.42 -6.27 -36.80
CA ARG A 396 18.62 -7.42 -37.22
C ARG A 396 17.17 -7.02 -37.33
N GLU A 397 16.55 -7.38 -38.45
CA GLU A 397 15.13 -7.16 -38.64
C GLU A 397 14.31 -7.90 -37.57
N LEU A 398 13.30 -7.24 -37.01
CA LEU A 398 12.35 -7.82 -36.12
C LEU A 398 11.37 -8.71 -36.88
N GLN A 399 11.52 -10.01 -36.82
CA GLN A 399 10.70 -11.00 -37.52
C GLN A 399 9.77 -11.78 -36.62
N GLY A 400 10.11 -11.91 -35.34
CA GLY A 400 9.31 -12.61 -34.37
C GLY A 400 9.61 -14.10 -34.23
N ARG A 401 10.85 -14.53 -34.52
CA ARG A 401 11.30 -15.90 -34.29
C ARG A 401 11.64 -16.11 -32.82
N VAL A 402 11.01 -17.09 -32.15
CA VAL A 402 11.26 -17.39 -30.75
C VAL A 402 11.74 -18.82 -30.57
N VAL A 403 12.86 -19.02 -29.86
CA VAL A 403 13.47 -20.34 -29.62
C VAL A 403 13.79 -20.50 -28.14
N PHE A 404 13.39 -21.63 -27.55
CA PHE A 404 13.81 -22.09 -26.24
C PHE A 404 14.80 -23.22 -26.41
N GLU A 405 15.93 -23.16 -25.71
CA GLU A 405 17.00 -24.15 -25.74
C GLU A 405 17.24 -24.68 -24.30
N HIS A 406 16.78 -25.90 -24.02
CA HIS A 406 16.99 -26.59 -22.75
C HIS A 406 16.66 -25.76 -21.52
N VAL A 407 15.45 -25.19 -21.46
CA VAL A 407 15.05 -24.24 -20.41
C VAL A 407 14.49 -24.97 -19.19
N ASP A 408 15.15 -24.76 -18.04
CA ASP A 408 14.62 -25.10 -16.72
C ASP A 408 14.18 -23.83 -16.00
N PHE A 409 12.99 -23.87 -15.40
CA PHE A 409 12.46 -22.73 -14.66
C PHE A 409 11.56 -23.13 -13.49
N GLY A 410 11.67 -22.39 -12.39
CA GLY A 410 10.77 -22.43 -11.23
C GLY A 410 10.57 -21.06 -10.61
N TYR A 411 9.34 -20.75 -10.17
CA TYR A 411 9.03 -19.50 -9.46
C TYR A 411 9.75 -19.41 -8.11
N ASN A 412 10.03 -20.58 -7.50
CA ASN A 412 10.86 -20.71 -6.31
C ASN A 412 12.05 -21.64 -6.61
N PRO A 413 13.24 -21.39 -6.05
CA PRO A 413 14.43 -22.22 -6.30
C PRO A 413 14.23 -23.71 -5.99
N ASP A 414 13.36 -24.03 -5.01
CA ASP A 414 13.14 -25.40 -4.55
C ASP A 414 12.09 -26.17 -5.38
N LYS A 415 11.39 -25.50 -6.30
CA LYS A 415 10.33 -26.12 -7.10
C LYS A 415 10.43 -25.70 -8.55
N ILE A 416 11.04 -26.56 -9.35
CA ILE A 416 11.10 -26.42 -10.80
C ILE A 416 9.71 -26.73 -11.39
N VAL A 417 9.26 -25.91 -12.33
CA VAL A 417 7.96 -25.99 -13.01
C VAL A 417 8.12 -26.39 -14.47
N LEU A 418 9.19 -25.95 -15.13
CA LEU A 418 9.54 -26.36 -16.48
C LEU A 418 10.86 -27.13 -16.45
N HIS A 419 10.89 -28.28 -17.12
CA HIS A 419 12.02 -29.20 -17.14
C HIS A 419 12.47 -29.42 -18.58
N ASP A 420 13.68 -28.95 -18.92
CA ASP A 420 14.36 -29.17 -20.20
C ASP A 420 13.48 -28.81 -21.42
N VAL A 421 12.77 -27.68 -21.32
CA VAL A 421 11.84 -27.26 -22.38
C VAL A 421 12.63 -26.72 -23.57
N SER A 422 12.44 -27.35 -24.73
CA SER A 422 12.96 -26.93 -26.03
C SER A 422 11.83 -26.77 -27.02
N LEU A 423 11.70 -25.57 -27.58
CA LEU A 423 10.68 -25.26 -28.58
C LEU A 423 11.18 -24.18 -29.56
N PHE A 424 10.55 -24.12 -30.71
CA PHE A 424 10.76 -23.00 -31.65
C PHE A 424 9.45 -22.61 -32.32
N ALA A 425 9.33 -21.33 -32.64
CA ALA A 425 8.26 -20.74 -33.42
C ALA A 425 8.92 -19.90 -34.53
N GLU A 426 8.60 -20.23 -35.78
CA GLU A 426 9.07 -19.44 -36.93
C GLU A 426 8.19 -18.19 -37.15
N PRO A 427 8.68 -17.15 -37.84
CA PRO A 427 7.93 -15.95 -38.12
C PRO A 427 6.56 -16.24 -38.74
N GLY A 428 5.49 -15.66 -38.21
CA GLY A 428 4.12 -15.85 -38.69
C GLY A 428 3.47 -17.17 -38.28
N GLN A 429 4.13 -18.06 -37.54
CA GLN A 429 3.62 -19.37 -37.16
C GLN A 429 2.71 -19.26 -35.92
N LYS A 430 1.60 -20.00 -35.93
CA LYS A 430 0.67 -20.12 -34.81
C LYS A 430 0.97 -21.38 -34.01
N ILE A 431 1.40 -21.20 -32.76
CA ILE A 431 1.72 -22.27 -31.81
C ILE A 431 0.61 -22.38 -30.77
N ALA A 432 0.03 -23.57 -30.61
CA ALA A 432 -0.96 -23.83 -29.57
C ALA A 432 -0.37 -24.68 -28.43
N PHE A 433 -0.46 -24.19 -27.19
CA PHE A 433 -0.13 -24.97 -26.00
C PHE A 433 -1.36 -25.66 -25.45
N VAL A 434 -1.29 -26.98 -25.28
CA VAL A 434 -2.35 -27.84 -24.76
C VAL A 434 -1.81 -28.64 -23.57
N GLY A 435 -2.65 -28.92 -22.60
CA GLY A 435 -2.28 -29.70 -21.40
C GLY A 435 -3.14 -29.37 -20.20
N SER A 436 -3.04 -30.16 -19.14
CA SER A 436 -3.79 -29.95 -17.90
C SER A 436 -3.45 -28.61 -17.20
N THR A 437 -4.32 -28.19 -16.28
CA THR A 437 -4.02 -27.03 -15.42
C THR A 437 -2.75 -27.32 -14.62
N GLY A 438 -1.83 -26.35 -14.58
CA GLY A 438 -0.53 -26.52 -13.91
C GLY A 438 0.56 -27.20 -14.75
N ALA A 439 0.30 -27.58 -16.01
CA ALA A 439 1.30 -28.20 -16.89
C ALA A 439 2.45 -27.27 -17.31
N GLY A 440 2.39 -25.97 -17.04
CA GLY A 440 3.44 -24.99 -17.36
C GLY A 440 3.13 -24.06 -18.55
N LYS A 441 1.92 -24.11 -19.14
CA LYS A 441 1.52 -23.28 -20.31
C LYS A 441 1.73 -21.79 -20.07
N THR A 442 1.11 -21.23 -19.04
CA THR A 442 1.24 -19.81 -18.65
C THR A 442 2.66 -19.45 -18.22
N THR A 443 3.43 -20.41 -17.72
CA THR A 443 4.84 -20.20 -17.37
C THR A 443 5.69 -19.92 -18.60
N ILE A 444 5.47 -20.64 -19.71
CA ILE A 444 6.15 -20.39 -20.99
C ILE A 444 5.88 -18.97 -21.49
N THR A 445 4.61 -18.54 -21.46
CA THR A 445 4.24 -17.19 -21.92
C THR A 445 4.80 -16.09 -21.01
N ASN A 446 4.87 -16.31 -19.70
CA ASN A 446 5.53 -15.39 -18.76
C ASN A 446 7.03 -15.25 -19.04
N LEU A 447 7.70 -16.34 -19.48
CA LEU A 447 9.12 -16.30 -19.84
C LEU A 447 9.36 -15.59 -21.20
N ILE A 448 8.45 -15.71 -22.17
CA ILE A 448 8.54 -14.96 -23.43
C ILE A 448 8.46 -13.45 -23.16
N ASN A 449 7.57 -13.01 -22.24
CA ASN A 449 7.44 -11.61 -21.82
C ASN A 449 8.59 -11.16 -20.90
N ARG A 450 9.45 -12.08 -20.50
CA ARG A 450 10.52 -11.85 -19.53
C ARG A 450 10.01 -11.19 -18.24
N PHE A 451 8.84 -11.63 -17.75
CA PHE A 451 8.36 -11.29 -16.41
C PHE A 451 9.18 -11.98 -15.32
N TYR A 452 9.83 -13.08 -15.69
CA TYR A 452 10.77 -13.84 -14.90
C TYR A 452 12.00 -14.18 -15.73
N ASP A 453 13.17 -14.20 -15.11
CA ASP A 453 14.39 -14.65 -15.73
C ASP A 453 14.60 -16.15 -15.45
N ILE A 454 15.11 -16.89 -16.44
CA ILE A 454 15.32 -18.35 -16.38
C ILE A 454 16.52 -18.72 -15.51
N GLN A 455 16.48 -19.91 -14.88
CA GLN A 455 17.61 -20.44 -14.11
C GLN A 455 18.63 -21.17 -14.98
N LYS A 456 18.18 -21.88 -16.04
CA LYS A 456 19.05 -22.65 -16.92
C LYS A 456 18.51 -22.64 -18.36
N GLY A 457 19.37 -22.82 -19.34
CA GLY A 457 19.03 -22.82 -20.75
C GLY A 457 19.17 -21.43 -21.40
N LYS A 458 18.52 -21.23 -22.55
CA LYS A 458 18.49 -19.95 -23.27
C LYS A 458 17.14 -19.76 -23.94
N ILE A 459 16.68 -18.54 -23.97
CA ILE A 459 15.54 -18.11 -24.81
C ILE A 459 16.09 -17.09 -25.79
N ARG A 460 15.85 -17.31 -27.07
CA ARG A 460 16.27 -16.39 -28.14
C ARG A 460 15.07 -15.79 -28.83
N TYR A 461 15.19 -14.52 -29.15
CA TYR A 461 14.25 -13.78 -29.98
C TYR A 461 15.03 -13.21 -31.15
N ASP A 462 14.65 -13.60 -32.39
CA ASP A 462 15.40 -13.30 -33.62
C ASP A 462 16.91 -13.58 -33.49
N GLU A 463 17.27 -14.77 -32.98
CA GLU A 463 18.63 -15.23 -32.68
C GLU A 463 19.34 -14.50 -31.53
N ILE A 464 18.74 -13.48 -30.94
CA ILE A 464 19.30 -12.73 -29.83
C ILE A 464 18.79 -13.32 -28.52
N ASN A 465 19.69 -13.59 -27.56
CA ASN A 465 19.27 -14.02 -26.22
C ASN A 465 18.44 -12.90 -25.58
N ILE A 466 17.20 -13.21 -25.13
CA ILE A 466 16.29 -12.23 -24.53
C ILE A 466 16.88 -11.53 -23.30
N GLY A 467 17.80 -12.19 -22.58
CA GLY A 467 18.54 -11.58 -21.47
C GLY A 467 19.39 -10.37 -21.88
N LYS A 468 19.78 -10.26 -23.16
CA LYS A 468 20.54 -9.13 -23.71
C LYS A 468 19.66 -7.99 -24.23
N ILE A 469 18.37 -8.24 -24.46
CA ILE A 469 17.41 -7.24 -24.95
C ILE A 469 16.88 -6.45 -23.75
N LYS A 470 16.78 -5.13 -23.88
CA LYS A 470 16.11 -4.30 -22.87
C LYS A 470 14.67 -4.76 -22.69
N LYS A 471 14.23 -4.91 -21.44
CA LYS A 471 12.88 -5.43 -21.12
C LYS A 471 11.77 -4.58 -21.74
N ASP A 472 11.90 -3.26 -21.68
CA ASP A 472 10.92 -2.35 -22.28
C ASP A 472 10.82 -2.50 -23.80
N ASP A 473 11.96 -2.68 -24.48
CA ASP A 473 12.01 -2.87 -25.93
C ASP A 473 11.52 -4.27 -26.32
N LEU A 474 11.83 -5.29 -25.53
CA LEU A 474 11.28 -6.64 -25.71
C LEU A 474 9.74 -6.61 -25.61
N ARG A 475 9.21 -6.04 -24.54
CA ARG A 475 7.77 -5.97 -24.27
C ARG A 475 7.04 -5.12 -25.30
N ARG A 476 7.67 -4.07 -25.83
CA ARG A 476 7.12 -3.26 -26.94
C ARG A 476 6.94 -4.06 -28.22
N SER A 477 7.76 -5.08 -28.46
CA SER A 477 7.65 -5.98 -29.63
C SER A 477 6.61 -7.08 -29.45
N LEU A 478 6.04 -7.24 -28.25
CA LEU A 478 5.09 -8.29 -27.89
C LEU A 478 3.71 -7.71 -27.66
N GLY A 479 2.66 -8.40 -28.12
CA GLY A 479 1.28 -8.12 -27.75
C GLY A 479 0.72 -9.23 -26.87
N ILE A 480 -0.05 -8.86 -25.86
CA ILE A 480 -0.67 -9.84 -24.97
C ILE A 480 -2.18 -9.59 -24.85
N VAL A 481 -2.95 -10.67 -24.95
CA VAL A 481 -4.38 -10.71 -24.61
C VAL A 481 -4.57 -11.76 -23.52
N LEU A 482 -4.87 -11.31 -22.31
CA LEU A 482 -5.04 -12.17 -21.14
C LEU A 482 -6.47 -12.68 -21.03
N GLN A 483 -6.64 -13.82 -20.35
CA GLN A 483 -7.93 -14.38 -19.99
C GLN A 483 -8.77 -13.41 -19.18
N ASP A 484 -8.18 -12.87 -18.09
CA ASP A 484 -8.79 -11.85 -17.27
C ASP A 484 -8.42 -10.48 -17.83
N THR A 485 -9.34 -9.92 -18.61
CA THR A 485 -9.16 -8.63 -19.25
C THR A 485 -9.33 -7.50 -18.24
N HIS A 486 -8.27 -6.75 -17.97
CA HIS A 486 -8.32 -5.53 -17.16
C HIS A 486 -8.51 -4.28 -18.02
N LEU A 487 -9.54 -3.49 -17.69
CA LEU A 487 -9.82 -2.19 -18.29
C LEU A 487 -9.60 -1.10 -17.24
N PHE A 488 -8.93 -0.02 -17.67
CA PHE A 488 -8.68 1.12 -16.81
C PHE A 488 -9.89 2.06 -16.75
N THR A 489 -10.05 2.75 -15.64
CA THR A 489 -11.01 3.86 -15.56
C THR A 489 -10.62 4.95 -16.54
N GLY A 490 -11.50 5.24 -17.48
CA GLY A 490 -11.27 6.14 -18.61
C GLY A 490 -12.25 5.84 -19.74
N THR A 491 -12.09 6.51 -20.87
CA THR A 491 -12.93 6.30 -22.05
C THR A 491 -12.59 4.97 -22.75
N VAL A 492 -13.49 4.48 -23.58
CA VAL A 492 -13.22 3.34 -24.49
C VAL A 492 -12.02 3.66 -25.39
N ARG A 493 -11.94 4.89 -25.90
CA ARG A 493 -10.82 5.41 -26.72
C ARG A 493 -9.50 5.26 -25.97
N GLU A 494 -9.40 5.77 -24.74
CA GLU A 494 -8.20 5.70 -23.92
C GLU A 494 -7.79 4.27 -23.61
N ASN A 495 -8.75 3.38 -23.38
CA ASN A 495 -8.50 1.97 -23.16
C ASN A 495 -7.93 1.24 -24.38
N ILE A 496 -8.36 1.58 -25.59
CA ILE A 496 -7.77 1.04 -26.83
C ILE A 496 -6.39 1.68 -27.07
N ALA A 497 -6.29 3.02 -26.96
CA ALA A 497 -5.06 3.77 -27.16
C ALA A 497 -3.97 3.42 -26.12
N PHE A 498 -4.28 2.70 -25.04
CA PHE A 498 -3.29 2.21 -24.08
C PHE A 498 -2.19 1.35 -24.73
N GLY A 499 -2.50 0.64 -25.83
CA GLY A 499 -1.50 -0.09 -26.64
C GLY A 499 -0.56 0.82 -27.44
N LYS A 500 -0.95 2.08 -27.69
CA LYS A 500 -0.19 3.10 -28.43
C LYS A 500 -0.68 4.48 -28.01
N LEU A 501 0.02 5.10 -27.01
CA LEU A 501 -0.44 6.33 -26.36
C LEU A 501 -0.57 7.54 -27.30
N ASP A 502 0.19 7.57 -28.40
CA ASP A 502 0.16 8.61 -29.42
C ASP A 502 -0.72 8.26 -30.64
N ALA A 503 -1.64 7.29 -30.48
CA ALA A 503 -2.52 6.84 -31.55
C ALA A 503 -3.49 7.94 -31.98
N THR A 504 -3.68 8.06 -33.29
CA THR A 504 -4.69 8.93 -33.88
C THR A 504 -6.09 8.32 -33.71
N GLU A 505 -7.13 9.14 -33.90
CA GLU A 505 -8.51 8.66 -33.85
C GLU A 505 -8.79 7.59 -34.92
N ASP A 506 -8.27 7.78 -36.14
CA ASP A 506 -8.42 6.83 -37.22
C ASP A 506 -7.76 5.48 -36.89
N GLU A 507 -6.59 5.49 -36.27
CA GLU A 507 -5.90 4.26 -35.80
C GLU A 507 -6.70 3.53 -34.73
N VAL A 508 -7.29 4.25 -33.78
CA VAL A 508 -8.17 3.66 -32.75
C VAL A 508 -9.39 3.01 -33.38
N VAL A 509 -10.03 3.70 -34.34
CA VAL A 509 -11.20 3.16 -35.06
C VAL A 509 -10.82 1.96 -35.93
N ALA A 510 -9.66 1.99 -36.59
CA ALA A 510 -9.16 0.88 -37.40
C ALA A 510 -8.88 -0.36 -36.51
N ALA A 511 -8.23 -0.20 -35.37
CA ALA A 511 -7.98 -1.28 -34.43
C ALA A 511 -9.29 -1.87 -33.87
N ALA A 512 -10.26 -1.02 -33.55
CA ALA A 512 -11.58 -1.46 -33.09
C ALA A 512 -12.36 -2.24 -34.17
N LYS A 513 -12.24 -1.85 -35.44
CA LYS A 513 -12.83 -2.57 -36.57
C LYS A 513 -12.15 -3.92 -36.78
N LEU A 514 -10.82 -3.99 -36.72
CA LEU A 514 -10.07 -5.24 -36.80
C LEU A 514 -10.53 -6.23 -35.72
N ALA A 515 -10.65 -5.76 -34.48
CA ALA A 515 -11.08 -6.54 -33.33
C ALA A 515 -12.60 -6.84 -33.31
N ASN A 516 -13.38 -6.42 -34.30
CA ASN A 516 -14.85 -6.47 -34.29
C ASN A 516 -15.51 -5.70 -33.13
N ALA A 517 -14.81 -4.77 -32.50
CA ALA A 517 -15.31 -3.97 -31.38
C ALA A 517 -16.18 -2.78 -31.83
N HIS A 518 -15.89 -2.20 -33.01
CA HIS A 518 -16.53 -0.97 -33.49
C HIS A 518 -18.06 -1.01 -33.44
N GLY A 519 -18.65 -2.13 -33.85
CA GLY A 519 -20.12 -2.27 -33.92
C GLY A 519 -20.83 -2.18 -32.56
N PHE A 520 -20.23 -2.68 -31.47
CA PHE A 520 -20.82 -2.51 -30.16
C PHE A 520 -20.46 -1.15 -29.53
N ILE A 521 -19.26 -0.62 -29.79
CA ILE A 521 -18.83 0.70 -29.30
C ILE A 521 -19.79 1.79 -29.78
N MET A 522 -20.18 1.77 -31.06
CA MET A 522 -21.13 2.73 -31.64
C MET A 522 -22.54 2.62 -31.05
N ARG A 523 -22.87 1.56 -30.34
CA ARG A 523 -24.14 1.39 -29.62
C ARG A 523 -24.09 1.85 -28.17
N LEU A 524 -22.90 2.18 -27.65
CA LEU A 524 -22.77 2.77 -26.34
C LEU A 524 -23.26 4.22 -26.34
N PRO A 525 -23.74 4.77 -25.24
CA PRO A 525 -24.34 6.11 -25.19
C PRO A 525 -23.49 7.23 -25.75
N GLN A 526 -22.18 7.15 -25.59
CA GLN A 526 -21.20 8.14 -26.07
C GLN A 526 -20.16 7.54 -27.03
N GLY A 527 -20.44 6.35 -27.59
CA GLY A 527 -19.51 5.68 -28.49
C GLY A 527 -18.12 5.47 -27.89
N TYR A 528 -17.08 5.94 -28.56
CA TYR A 528 -15.68 5.86 -28.10
C TYR A 528 -15.39 6.68 -26.84
N ASP A 529 -16.17 7.71 -26.56
CA ASP A 529 -16.00 8.58 -25.38
C ASP A 529 -16.80 8.09 -24.17
N THR A 530 -17.43 6.91 -24.26
CA THR A 530 -18.11 6.27 -23.13
C THR A 530 -17.10 5.96 -22.02
N MET A 531 -17.38 6.47 -20.81
CA MET A 531 -16.58 6.22 -19.62
C MET A 531 -16.74 4.79 -19.10
N LEU A 532 -15.63 4.13 -18.89
CA LEU A 532 -15.54 2.82 -18.24
C LEU A 532 -15.08 3.00 -16.80
N THR A 533 -15.71 2.29 -15.88
CA THR A 533 -15.40 2.32 -14.45
C THR A 533 -15.37 0.89 -13.91
N GLY A 534 -14.67 0.66 -12.81
CA GLY A 534 -14.70 -0.62 -12.10
C GLY A 534 -14.37 -1.80 -13.02
N ASP A 535 -13.24 -1.72 -13.75
CA ASP A 535 -12.78 -2.77 -14.67
C ASP A 535 -13.76 -3.06 -15.81
N GLY A 536 -14.49 -2.03 -16.27
CA GLY A 536 -15.50 -2.17 -17.32
C GLY A 536 -16.74 -2.95 -16.86
N ALA A 537 -17.16 -2.78 -15.61
CA ALA A 537 -18.31 -3.49 -15.02
C ALA A 537 -19.63 -3.26 -15.78
N ASN A 538 -19.70 -2.20 -16.58
CA ASN A 538 -20.83 -1.88 -17.47
C ASN A 538 -20.77 -2.61 -18.82
N LEU A 539 -19.74 -3.43 -19.09
CA LEU A 539 -19.58 -4.20 -20.31
C LEU A 539 -19.70 -5.72 -20.03
N SER A 540 -20.18 -6.47 -21.02
CA SER A 540 -20.11 -7.92 -20.95
C SER A 540 -18.66 -8.42 -21.06
N GLN A 541 -18.36 -9.64 -20.59
CA GLN A 541 -17.04 -10.23 -20.67
C GLN A 541 -16.51 -10.27 -22.12
N GLY A 542 -17.33 -10.64 -23.09
CA GLY A 542 -16.94 -10.61 -24.50
C GLY A 542 -16.61 -9.21 -25.04
N GLN A 543 -17.37 -8.19 -24.62
CA GLN A 543 -17.07 -6.81 -24.98
C GLN A 543 -15.74 -6.33 -24.41
N ARG A 544 -15.44 -6.68 -23.15
CA ARG A 544 -14.12 -6.40 -22.53
C ARG A 544 -13.00 -7.07 -23.32
N GLN A 545 -13.20 -8.33 -23.71
CA GLN A 545 -12.20 -9.07 -24.49
C GLN A 545 -11.97 -8.45 -25.88
N LEU A 546 -13.03 -7.99 -26.57
CA LEU A 546 -12.89 -7.27 -27.85
C LEU A 546 -12.08 -5.98 -27.68
N LEU A 547 -12.20 -5.26 -26.56
CA LEU A 547 -11.37 -4.08 -26.27
C LEU A 547 -9.90 -4.47 -26.02
N ALA A 548 -9.64 -5.59 -25.34
CA ALA A 548 -8.28 -6.09 -25.17
C ALA A 548 -7.62 -6.49 -26.50
N ILE A 549 -8.39 -7.12 -27.39
CA ILE A 549 -7.95 -7.43 -28.77
C ILE A 549 -7.64 -6.14 -29.54
N ALA A 550 -8.51 -5.12 -29.44
CA ALA A 550 -8.28 -3.82 -30.08
C ALA A 550 -7.02 -3.12 -29.51
N ARG A 551 -6.77 -3.21 -28.19
CA ARG A 551 -5.55 -2.71 -27.53
C ARG A 551 -4.28 -3.41 -28.06
N ALA A 552 -4.33 -4.71 -28.27
CA ALA A 552 -3.23 -5.45 -28.88
C ALA A 552 -3.07 -5.13 -30.36
N ALA A 553 -4.17 -4.92 -31.10
CA ALA A 553 -4.16 -4.59 -32.52
C ALA A 553 -3.51 -3.23 -32.80
N ILE A 554 -3.78 -2.21 -31.99
CA ILE A 554 -3.23 -0.86 -32.20
C ILE A 554 -1.72 -0.80 -31.93
N ALA A 555 -1.20 -1.69 -31.07
CA ALA A 555 0.24 -1.82 -30.83
C ALA A 555 0.98 -2.44 -32.02
N ASP A 556 0.29 -3.20 -32.87
CA ASP A 556 0.79 -3.88 -34.07
C ASP A 556 2.08 -4.69 -33.86
N PRO A 557 2.14 -5.58 -32.85
CA PRO A 557 3.35 -6.32 -32.52
C PRO A 557 3.54 -7.51 -33.49
N PRO A 558 4.79 -7.93 -33.82
CA PRO A 558 5.05 -9.10 -34.66
C PRO A 558 4.82 -10.43 -33.92
N VAL A 559 4.84 -10.42 -32.58
CA VAL A 559 4.57 -11.60 -31.75
C VAL A 559 3.39 -11.35 -30.84
N LEU A 560 2.48 -12.31 -30.78
CA LEU A 560 1.28 -12.28 -29.94
C LEU A 560 1.28 -13.41 -28.94
N ILE A 561 0.81 -13.11 -27.74
CA ILE A 561 0.54 -14.09 -26.69
C ILE A 561 -0.93 -13.99 -26.34
N LEU A 562 -1.67 -15.06 -26.54
CA LEU A 562 -3.10 -15.12 -26.32
C LEU A 562 -3.42 -16.18 -25.27
N ASP A 563 -4.05 -15.77 -24.18
CA ASP A 563 -4.61 -16.70 -23.18
C ASP A 563 -6.11 -16.80 -23.39
N GLU A 564 -6.55 -17.92 -23.98
CA GLU A 564 -7.92 -18.12 -24.43
C GLU A 564 -8.77 -18.77 -23.36
N ALA A 565 -9.48 -17.99 -22.55
CA ALA A 565 -10.55 -18.51 -21.71
C ALA A 565 -11.86 -17.76 -21.97
N THR A 566 -12.71 -18.38 -22.75
CA THR A 566 -14.03 -17.84 -23.13
C THR A 566 -15.17 -18.65 -22.54
N SER A 567 -14.94 -19.37 -21.43
CA SER A 567 -15.88 -20.31 -20.81
C SER A 567 -17.21 -19.69 -20.33
N SER A 568 -17.31 -18.35 -20.33
CA SER A 568 -18.48 -17.63 -19.79
C SER A 568 -19.12 -16.66 -20.78
N ILE A 569 -18.86 -16.85 -22.10
CA ILE A 569 -19.38 -15.97 -23.16
C ILE A 569 -20.45 -16.73 -23.96
N ASP A 570 -21.54 -16.02 -24.34
CA ASP A 570 -22.57 -16.60 -25.20
C ASP A 570 -22.00 -16.93 -26.61
N THR A 571 -22.57 -17.95 -27.26
CA THR A 571 -22.07 -18.52 -28.52
C THR A 571 -21.95 -17.47 -29.67
N ARG A 572 -22.84 -16.47 -29.68
CA ARG A 572 -22.81 -15.42 -30.72
C ARG A 572 -21.62 -14.45 -30.52
N THR A 573 -21.47 -13.97 -29.31
CA THR A 573 -20.35 -13.06 -28.94
C THR A 573 -19.02 -13.79 -29.06
N GLU A 574 -18.99 -15.07 -28.69
CA GLU A 574 -17.84 -15.95 -28.85
C GLU A 574 -17.33 -15.98 -30.29
N ARG A 575 -18.22 -16.15 -31.28
CA ARG A 575 -17.83 -16.15 -32.70
C ARG A 575 -17.23 -14.81 -33.12
N ILE A 576 -17.77 -13.69 -32.61
CA ILE A 576 -17.27 -12.35 -32.92
C ILE A 576 -15.86 -12.14 -32.32
N VAL A 577 -15.63 -12.60 -31.11
CA VAL A 577 -14.33 -12.58 -30.43
C VAL A 577 -13.32 -13.42 -31.18
N GLN A 578 -13.71 -14.65 -31.58
CA GLN A 578 -12.84 -15.57 -32.32
C GLN A 578 -12.44 -14.99 -33.69
N ASP A 579 -13.37 -14.41 -34.44
CA ASP A 579 -13.07 -13.75 -35.72
C ASP A 579 -12.14 -12.55 -35.53
N GLY A 580 -12.31 -11.78 -34.47
CA GLY A 580 -11.39 -10.69 -34.09
C GLY A 580 -9.98 -11.20 -33.74
N MET A 581 -9.89 -12.31 -33.00
CA MET A 581 -8.61 -12.94 -32.68
C MET A 581 -7.94 -13.51 -33.94
N ASP A 582 -8.66 -14.19 -34.80
CA ASP A 582 -8.11 -14.76 -36.04
C ASP A 582 -7.55 -13.66 -36.97
N LYS A 583 -8.24 -12.52 -37.08
CA LYS A 583 -7.73 -11.34 -37.80
C LYS A 583 -6.47 -10.77 -37.16
N LEU A 584 -6.45 -10.67 -35.83
CA LEU A 584 -5.28 -10.19 -35.07
C LEU A 584 -4.07 -11.10 -35.27
N MET A 585 -4.26 -12.41 -35.29
CA MET A 585 -3.19 -13.42 -35.44
C MET A 585 -2.59 -13.47 -36.86
N SER A 586 -3.33 -13.04 -37.87
CA SER A 586 -2.90 -13.15 -39.27
C SER A 586 -1.57 -12.46 -39.53
N GLY A 587 -0.59 -13.20 -40.08
CA GLY A 587 0.74 -12.71 -40.41
C GLY A 587 1.69 -12.49 -39.23
N ARG A 588 1.30 -12.89 -37.98
CA ARG A 588 2.09 -12.73 -36.77
C ARG A 588 2.45 -14.05 -36.14
N THR A 589 3.63 -14.12 -35.55
CA THR A 589 3.97 -15.28 -34.69
C THR A 589 3.10 -15.26 -33.46
N THR A 590 2.35 -16.34 -33.24
CA THR A 590 1.34 -16.33 -32.18
C THR A 590 1.49 -17.54 -31.26
N PHE A 591 1.55 -17.28 -29.95
CA PHE A 591 1.48 -18.30 -28.92
C PHE A 591 0.10 -18.26 -28.28
N VAL A 592 -0.63 -19.37 -28.36
CA VAL A 592 -1.99 -19.48 -27.83
C VAL A 592 -2.03 -20.53 -26.73
N ILE A 593 -2.47 -20.12 -25.52
CA ILE A 593 -2.87 -21.08 -24.50
C ILE A 593 -4.29 -21.48 -24.83
N ALA A 594 -4.43 -22.63 -25.48
CA ALA A 594 -5.69 -23.03 -26.06
C ALA A 594 -6.55 -23.81 -25.05
N HIS A 595 -7.75 -23.31 -24.84
CA HIS A 595 -8.82 -23.97 -24.08
C HIS A 595 -9.95 -24.51 -25.00
N ARG A 596 -9.84 -24.25 -26.32
CA ARG A 596 -10.86 -24.63 -27.32
C ARG A 596 -10.27 -25.49 -28.42
N LEU A 597 -11.06 -26.46 -28.80
CA LEU A 597 -10.73 -27.42 -29.87
C LEU A 597 -10.53 -26.73 -31.24
N SER A 598 -11.32 -25.67 -31.54
CA SER A 598 -11.24 -24.95 -32.81
C SER A 598 -9.90 -24.22 -32.98
N THR A 599 -9.44 -23.55 -31.93
CA THR A 599 -8.16 -22.81 -31.94
C THR A 599 -6.98 -23.75 -32.04
N VAL A 600 -7.04 -24.88 -31.34
CA VAL A 600 -6.02 -25.95 -31.41
C VAL A 600 -5.93 -26.52 -32.81
N ARG A 601 -7.07 -26.85 -33.43
CA ARG A 601 -7.11 -27.51 -34.76
C ARG A 601 -6.45 -26.65 -35.86
N ASN A 602 -6.62 -25.35 -35.79
CA ASN A 602 -6.12 -24.41 -36.79
C ASN A 602 -4.69 -23.88 -36.49
N ALA A 603 -4.00 -24.46 -35.52
CA ALA A 603 -2.62 -24.11 -35.22
C ALA A 603 -1.65 -24.83 -36.17
N ASP A 604 -0.57 -24.12 -36.58
CA ASP A 604 0.48 -24.67 -37.40
C ASP A 604 1.32 -25.71 -36.64
N CYS A 605 1.41 -25.54 -35.33
CA CYS A 605 2.07 -26.49 -34.43
C CYS A 605 1.35 -26.53 -33.09
N ILE A 606 1.06 -27.69 -32.61
CA ILE A 606 0.49 -27.98 -31.30
C ILE A 606 1.58 -28.57 -30.43
N MET A 607 1.75 -28.05 -29.22
CA MET A 607 2.68 -28.54 -28.21
C MET A 607 1.90 -29.01 -27.00
N VAL A 608 2.00 -30.29 -26.68
CA VAL A 608 1.33 -30.90 -25.52
C VAL A 608 2.29 -30.87 -24.35
N LEU A 609 1.84 -30.21 -23.29
CA LEU A 609 2.59 -30.08 -22.04
C LEU A 609 2.03 -31.02 -20.98
N GLU A 610 2.90 -31.74 -20.30
CA GLU A 610 2.60 -32.52 -19.12
C GLU A 610 3.73 -32.41 -18.10
N GLN A 611 3.39 -32.05 -16.86
CA GLN A 611 4.36 -31.91 -15.75
C GLN A 611 5.61 -31.06 -16.11
N GLY A 612 5.41 -29.97 -16.83
CA GLY A 612 6.47 -29.04 -17.19
C GLY A 612 7.37 -29.46 -18.35
N GLN A 613 7.00 -30.50 -19.09
CA GLN A 613 7.72 -30.97 -20.27
C GLN A 613 6.83 -30.94 -21.51
N ILE A 614 7.43 -30.75 -22.69
CA ILE A 614 6.74 -30.94 -23.96
C ILE A 614 6.85 -32.41 -24.35
N ILE A 615 5.72 -33.14 -24.29
CA ILE A 615 5.67 -34.59 -24.53
C ILE A 615 5.29 -34.95 -25.98
N GLU A 616 4.54 -34.08 -26.66
CA GLU A 616 4.14 -34.26 -28.06
C GLU A 616 4.21 -32.91 -28.80
N ARG A 617 4.56 -32.96 -30.08
CA ARG A 617 4.62 -31.82 -30.99
C ARG A 617 4.23 -32.22 -32.40
N GLY A 618 3.37 -31.47 -33.05
CA GLY A 618 2.95 -31.73 -34.44
C GLY A 618 1.74 -30.91 -34.84
N THR A 619 1.24 -31.13 -36.05
CA THR A 619 -0.04 -30.62 -36.49
C THR A 619 -1.19 -31.44 -35.89
N HIS A 620 -2.42 -30.93 -36.00
CA HIS A 620 -3.63 -31.65 -35.55
C HIS A 620 -3.69 -33.07 -36.10
N ASP A 621 -3.53 -33.23 -37.43
CA ASP A 621 -3.64 -34.52 -38.11
C ASP A 621 -2.55 -35.50 -37.68
N GLN A 622 -1.31 -35.03 -37.56
CA GLN A 622 -0.18 -35.84 -37.09
C GLN A 622 -0.40 -36.37 -35.67
N LEU A 623 -0.85 -35.50 -34.76
CA LEU A 623 -1.09 -35.90 -33.36
C LEU A 623 -2.33 -36.78 -33.20
N MET A 624 -3.34 -36.63 -34.06
CA MET A 624 -4.49 -37.52 -34.09
C MET A 624 -4.12 -38.93 -34.58
N GLU A 625 -3.21 -39.07 -35.56
CA GLU A 625 -2.70 -40.34 -36.05
C GLU A 625 -1.83 -41.06 -34.99
N GLN A 626 -1.04 -40.31 -34.21
CA GLN A 626 -0.19 -40.86 -33.13
C GLN A 626 -1.00 -41.49 -32.00
N LYS A 627 -2.28 -41.12 -31.82
CA LYS A 627 -3.20 -41.58 -30.76
C LYS A 627 -2.61 -41.43 -29.35
N GLY A 628 -1.78 -40.42 -29.16
CA GLY A 628 -1.10 -40.11 -27.92
C GLY A 628 -1.96 -39.28 -26.93
N LYS A 629 -1.31 -38.47 -26.11
CA LYS A 629 -1.95 -37.61 -25.10
C LYS A 629 -2.89 -36.56 -25.73
N TYR A 630 -2.46 -35.96 -26.86
CA TYR A 630 -3.31 -35.02 -27.62
C TYR A 630 -4.63 -35.69 -28.05
N TYR A 631 -4.57 -36.90 -28.61
CA TYR A 631 -5.76 -37.64 -29.00
C TYR A 631 -6.70 -37.84 -27.83
N GLN A 632 -6.17 -38.23 -26.66
CA GLN A 632 -6.95 -38.41 -25.43
C GLN A 632 -7.64 -37.10 -25.00
N LEU A 633 -6.91 -35.99 -24.98
CA LEU A 633 -7.45 -34.69 -24.63
C LEU A 633 -8.51 -34.19 -25.63
N TYR A 634 -8.31 -34.49 -26.93
CA TYR A 634 -9.22 -34.05 -28.00
C TYR A 634 -10.52 -34.86 -28.03
N THR A 635 -10.45 -36.17 -27.89
CA THR A 635 -11.62 -37.08 -27.98
C THR A 635 -12.35 -37.25 -26.64
N GLY A 636 -11.78 -36.81 -25.52
CA GLY A 636 -12.33 -37.05 -24.18
C GLY A 636 -12.24 -38.52 -23.74
N ASN A 637 -11.65 -39.41 -24.54
CA ASN A 637 -11.49 -40.82 -24.22
C ASN A 637 -10.21 -41.00 -23.38
N GLN A 638 -10.35 -41.30 -22.10
CA GLN A 638 -9.28 -41.93 -21.34
C GLN A 638 -9.06 -43.34 -21.92
N VAL A 639 -8.01 -43.54 -22.65
CA VAL A 639 -7.55 -44.91 -22.96
C VAL A 639 -7.11 -45.50 -21.62
N SER A 640 -7.89 -46.39 -21.08
CA SER A 640 -7.49 -47.23 -19.94
C SER A 640 -6.17 -47.93 -20.32
N ALA A 641 -5.11 -47.64 -19.56
CA ALA A 641 -3.85 -48.36 -19.63
C ALA A 641 -3.98 -49.74 -19.05
#